data_252cf96f184f277307032bcde252a871
#
_entry.id   252cf96f184f277307032bcde252a871
#
_cell.length_a   1.000
_cell.length_b   1.000
_cell.length_c   1.000
_cell.angle_alpha   90.00
_cell.angle_beta   90.00
_cell.angle_gamma   90.00
#
_symmetry.space_group_name_H-M   'P 1'
#
loop_
_entity.id
_entity.type
_entity.pdbx_description
1 polymer ?
#
loop_
_entity_poly.entity_id
_entity_poly.type
_entity_poly.pdbx_seq_one_letter_code
_entity_poly.pdbx_strand_id
1 'polypeptide(L)'
;MTTTHPETAPLLDEEASVQRAASLCAAGRFADALALVESLPVFDADASNAIVLNIAATASLALGRLADAERWWRRCIAVQPDFADAYNGLGILLKTLHRHADAESTYRRLLTLRPDDAHAHNNLGTVLYAMGRRADAEAAWRRAIALRPEHAQAHGNLGVVLHDEGRLHEAEAAWRTALALRPDHAKSHTSLGNVLRALGRHDDAAAAYNRALSLNPRDADALNSLGGLLHACGSLADAELAFRLAVTVRPDYAQAHLNLGAVLMALDRASDAETSYRAALAHRADYADAHYNLGIALHALDRLPEAEAAYRQAIACQPKLVPAHNNLGCVLRAQDRLSEAADAFRRAIAVNADLAEAHNNLGGVLKELGHLPEAEAAYRRALALRADYVDANFGLAVLLLASGRFDEGWARYESRYEQPGFVHHRTRSLLHCPQWRGESLAGKSVLVWQEDGLGDMLQFGRYLVQLKATGAAHIAFACMPALRPLFARVPGVDAVLDHDDAAAQSSRHDCWTSLLSAPFHLRTTPDTIPPPLRFVPEPARVERWRATLGASNGRRRVGLVWKGNPRHHNDAHRSLPSLAALAPLWRVPGIEFVSLQKGQGEDDARNPPPGQPLIAAGDGIADFADTAALVELLDLVICVDTSSAHLAASMGKPCWMMLPGRDVDWRWMRGRDDSPWYPQTLRLFWPRDGEQWDALVERVADACAAWMGVEAVSLP
;
A
#
# COMPACT_ATOMS: atom_id res chain seq x y z
N MET A 1 -61.27 2.63 92.00
CA MET A 1 -60.96 1.70 90.84
C MET A 1 -60.50 2.67 89.73
N THR A 2 -59.26 2.68 89.51
CA THR A 2 -58.52 3.50 88.58
C THR A 2 -58.50 2.81 87.23
N THR A 3 -59.00 3.41 86.16
CA THR A 3 -58.80 3.04 84.79
C THR A 3 -57.74 3.95 84.21
N THR A 4 -56.58 3.39 84.03
CA THR A 4 -55.46 3.94 83.26
C THR A 4 -55.77 3.83 81.76
N HIS A 5 -55.67 4.90 81.00
CA HIS A 5 -55.53 4.89 79.55
C HIS A 5 -54.08 4.66 79.22
N PRO A 6 -53.78 3.78 78.28
CA PRO A 6 -52.45 3.69 77.66
C PRO A 6 -52.47 4.30 76.28
N GLU A 7 -51.26 4.66 75.82
CA GLU A 7 -50.80 4.73 74.43
C GLU A 7 -50.91 6.07 73.69
N THR A 8 -49.89 6.88 73.90
CA THR A 8 -49.44 7.88 72.92
C THR A 8 -47.91 7.85 72.70
N ALA A 9 -47.22 6.82 73.19
CA ALA A 9 -45.74 6.78 73.14
C ALA A 9 -45.08 6.17 71.85
N PRO A 10 -45.71 5.37 70.93
CA PRO A 10 -44.99 4.74 69.78
C PRO A 10 -44.74 5.68 68.59
N LEU A 11 -45.58 6.68 68.34
CA LEU A 11 -45.51 7.48 67.10
C LEU A 11 -44.35 8.50 67.09
N LEU A 12 -43.99 9.07 68.28
CA LEU A 12 -42.86 10.04 68.39
C LEU A 12 -41.49 9.38 68.23
N ASP A 13 -41.36 8.07 68.50
CA ASP A 13 -40.13 7.34 68.43
C ASP A 13 -39.84 6.84 66.95
N GLU A 14 -40.92 6.69 66.20
CA GLU A 14 -40.85 6.24 64.80
C GLU A 14 -40.42 7.37 63.82
N GLU A 15 -40.96 8.58 63.99
CA GLU A 15 -40.61 9.78 63.23
C GLU A 15 -39.14 10.19 63.49
N ALA A 16 -38.68 10.09 64.72
CA ALA A 16 -37.28 10.32 65.09
C ALA A 16 -36.33 9.28 64.49
N SER A 17 -36.77 8.04 64.38
CA SER A 17 -36.01 6.94 63.77
C SER A 17 -35.90 7.09 62.24
N VAL A 18 -36.97 7.56 61.56
CA VAL A 18 -36.95 7.89 60.14
C VAL A 18 -35.99 9.05 59.81
N GLN A 19 -36.04 10.13 60.65
CA GLN A 19 -35.11 11.23 60.53
C GLN A 19 -33.66 10.82 60.77
N ARG A 20 -33.42 9.93 61.72
CA ARG A 20 -32.10 9.35 61.99
C ARG A 20 -31.60 8.49 60.81
N ALA A 21 -32.45 7.66 60.20
CA ALA A 21 -32.11 6.87 59.03
C ALA A 21 -31.76 7.78 57.82
N ALA A 22 -32.52 8.86 57.58
CA ALA A 22 -32.22 9.86 56.59
C ALA A 22 -30.86 10.52 56.82
N SER A 23 -30.57 10.87 58.08
CA SER A 23 -29.27 11.48 58.48
C SER A 23 -28.10 10.50 58.28
N LEU A 24 -28.30 9.21 58.56
CA LEU A 24 -27.30 8.16 58.30
C LEU A 24 -27.02 8.02 56.80
N CYS A 25 -28.05 8.06 55.96
CA CYS A 25 -27.87 8.07 54.49
C CYS A 25 -27.09 9.30 54.06
N ALA A 26 -27.41 10.49 54.53
CA ALA A 26 -26.71 11.72 54.23
C ALA A 26 -25.23 11.69 54.69
N ALA A 27 -24.94 10.97 55.79
CA ALA A 27 -23.59 10.75 56.30
C ALA A 27 -22.84 9.60 55.61
N GLY A 28 -23.42 8.94 54.57
CA GLY A 28 -22.81 7.83 53.86
C GLY A 28 -22.84 6.48 54.59
N ARG A 29 -23.53 6.40 55.78
CA ARG A 29 -23.66 5.18 56.61
C ARG A 29 -24.84 4.32 56.14
N PHE A 30 -24.78 3.85 54.89
CA PHE A 30 -25.90 3.22 54.20
C PHE A 30 -26.32 1.90 54.84
N ALA A 31 -25.36 1.08 55.34
CA ALA A 31 -25.67 -0.17 56.03
C ALA A 31 -26.45 0.06 57.33
N ASP A 32 -26.03 1.07 58.09
CA ASP A 32 -26.72 1.43 59.36
C ASP A 32 -28.10 2.02 59.10
N ALA A 33 -28.22 2.84 58.05
CA ALA A 33 -29.49 3.41 57.62
C ALA A 33 -30.48 2.32 57.20
N LEU A 34 -30.02 1.32 56.40
CA LEU A 34 -30.84 0.23 55.91
C LEU A 34 -31.29 -0.66 57.10
N ALA A 35 -30.36 -1.05 57.96
CA ALA A 35 -30.68 -1.84 59.17
C ALA A 35 -31.70 -1.16 60.12
N LEU A 36 -31.55 0.18 60.27
CA LEU A 36 -32.50 0.92 61.06
C LEU A 36 -33.89 0.96 60.43
N VAL A 37 -33.97 1.20 59.13
CA VAL A 37 -35.24 1.19 58.38
C VAL A 37 -35.90 -0.19 58.37
N GLU A 38 -35.14 -1.27 58.16
CA GLU A 38 -35.65 -2.65 58.19
C GLU A 38 -36.17 -3.07 59.59
N SER A 39 -35.72 -2.42 60.65
CA SER A 39 -36.20 -2.66 62.04
C SER A 39 -37.49 -1.92 62.40
N LEU A 40 -37.96 -1.02 61.51
CA LEU A 40 -39.18 -0.23 61.82
C LEU A 40 -40.45 -1.06 61.56
N PRO A 41 -41.46 -1.05 62.44
CA PRO A 41 -42.73 -1.73 62.26
C PRO A 41 -43.46 -1.35 60.96
N VAL A 42 -43.29 -0.09 60.52
CA VAL A 42 -43.88 0.50 59.29
C VAL A 42 -43.28 -0.08 58.03
N PHE A 43 -42.12 -0.76 58.10
CA PHE A 43 -41.44 -1.25 56.91
C PHE A 43 -42.15 -2.48 56.29
N ASP A 44 -42.75 -3.36 57.12
CA ASP A 44 -43.49 -4.58 56.69
C ASP A 44 -45.03 -4.36 56.60
N ALA A 45 -45.53 -3.19 57.04
CA ALA A 45 -46.97 -2.92 57.03
C ALA A 45 -47.47 -2.61 55.59
N ASP A 46 -48.72 -2.96 55.26
CA ASP A 46 -49.37 -2.63 54.00
C ASP A 46 -49.45 -1.10 53.76
N ALA A 47 -49.36 -0.27 54.81
CA ALA A 47 -49.32 1.20 54.80
C ALA A 47 -47.90 1.72 54.97
N SER A 48 -46.93 1.21 54.23
CA SER A 48 -45.52 1.67 54.33
C SER A 48 -45.38 3.16 53.97
N ASN A 49 -44.56 3.86 54.77
CA ASN A 49 -44.25 5.29 54.52
C ASN A 49 -43.31 5.41 53.28
N ALA A 50 -43.71 6.21 52.30
CA ALA A 50 -42.93 6.40 51.07
C ALA A 50 -41.49 6.92 51.34
N ILE A 51 -41.30 7.74 52.36
CA ILE A 51 -39.97 8.24 52.78
C ILE A 51 -39.09 7.08 53.24
N VAL A 52 -39.63 6.16 54.04
CA VAL A 52 -38.92 4.99 54.57
C VAL A 52 -38.47 4.08 53.41
N LEU A 53 -39.37 3.80 52.45
CA LEU A 53 -39.07 3.02 51.29
C LEU A 53 -38.03 3.68 50.39
N ASN A 54 -38.06 5.00 50.24
CA ASN A 54 -37.06 5.71 49.48
C ASN A 54 -35.68 5.70 50.13
N ILE A 55 -35.62 5.79 51.48
CA ILE A 55 -34.35 5.64 52.24
C ILE A 55 -33.80 4.23 52.04
N ALA A 56 -34.64 3.18 52.19
CA ALA A 56 -34.24 1.77 51.97
C ALA A 56 -33.69 1.58 50.56
N ALA A 57 -34.36 2.12 49.55
CA ALA A 57 -33.95 2.02 48.14
C ALA A 57 -32.60 2.72 47.88
N THR A 58 -32.44 3.93 48.42
CA THR A 58 -31.21 4.72 48.30
C THR A 58 -30.03 4.03 48.98
N ALA A 59 -30.22 3.50 50.18
CA ALA A 59 -29.19 2.78 50.90
C ALA A 59 -28.85 1.45 50.17
N SER A 60 -29.85 0.71 49.68
CA SER A 60 -29.66 -0.50 48.90
C SER A 60 -28.85 -0.24 47.61
N LEU A 61 -29.14 0.85 46.89
CA LEU A 61 -28.35 1.23 45.69
C LEU A 61 -26.88 1.49 46.05
N ALA A 62 -26.62 2.24 47.10
CA ALA A 62 -25.28 2.57 47.56
C ALA A 62 -24.48 1.33 48.01
N LEU A 63 -25.17 0.31 48.51
CA LEU A 63 -24.61 -0.97 48.92
C LEU A 63 -24.49 -1.98 47.74
N GLY A 64 -24.86 -1.60 46.54
CA GLY A 64 -24.83 -2.47 45.37
C GLY A 64 -25.99 -3.51 45.31
N ARG A 65 -26.98 -3.39 46.19
CA ARG A 65 -28.17 -4.28 46.25
C ARG A 65 -29.22 -3.80 45.24
N LEU A 66 -28.92 -3.93 43.93
CA LEU A 66 -29.68 -3.25 42.85
C LEU A 66 -31.12 -3.76 42.74
N ALA A 67 -31.35 -5.08 42.94
CA ALA A 67 -32.69 -5.66 42.90
C ALA A 67 -33.58 -5.17 44.04
N ASP A 68 -33.00 -5.04 45.25
CA ASP A 68 -33.71 -4.48 46.42
C ASP A 68 -34.03 -3.02 46.23
N ALA A 69 -33.09 -2.23 45.69
CA ALA A 69 -33.29 -0.82 45.38
C ALA A 69 -34.46 -0.63 44.39
N GLU A 70 -34.51 -1.44 43.31
CA GLU A 70 -35.61 -1.39 42.36
C GLU A 70 -36.93 -1.75 43.00
N ARG A 71 -36.99 -2.82 43.81
CA ARG A 71 -38.18 -3.27 44.51
C ARG A 71 -38.73 -2.18 45.45
N TRP A 72 -37.85 -1.52 46.23
CA TRP A 72 -38.24 -0.50 47.16
C TRP A 72 -38.74 0.75 46.49
N TRP A 73 -38.10 1.25 45.40
CA TRP A 73 -38.59 2.41 44.67
C TRP A 73 -39.93 2.13 44.01
N ARG A 74 -40.15 0.97 43.42
CA ARG A 74 -41.44 0.57 42.84
C ARG A 74 -42.54 0.53 43.89
N ARG A 75 -42.24 -0.02 45.07
CA ARG A 75 -43.17 -0.02 46.20
C ARG A 75 -43.45 1.42 46.68
N CYS A 76 -42.43 2.26 46.81
CA CYS A 76 -42.58 3.66 47.13
C CYS A 76 -43.55 4.41 46.17
N ILE A 77 -43.37 4.20 44.87
CA ILE A 77 -44.22 4.78 43.84
C ILE A 77 -45.67 4.20 43.92
N ALA A 78 -45.82 2.92 44.26
CA ALA A 78 -47.14 2.34 44.42
C ALA A 78 -47.87 2.89 45.63
N VAL A 79 -47.17 3.16 46.73
CA VAL A 79 -47.74 3.78 47.95
C VAL A 79 -48.04 5.27 47.75
N GLN A 80 -47.12 5.97 47.10
CA GLN A 80 -47.25 7.41 46.84
C GLN A 80 -46.85 7.75 45.41
N PRO A 81 -47.81 7.77 44.48
CA PRO A 81 -47.55 7.95 43.03
C PRO A 81 -47.05 9.34 42.63
N ASP A 82 -47.04 10.32 43.50
CA ASP A 82 -46.51 11.66 43.33
C ASP A 82 -45.15 11.89 44.02
N PHE A 83 -44.53 10.85 44.56
CA PHE A 83 -43.23 10.93 45.22
C PHE A 83 -42.10 11.02 44.20
N ALA A 84 -41.81 12.24 43.76
CA ALA A 84 -40.89 12.53 42.64
C ALA A 84 -39.48 11.97 42.85
N ASP A 85 -38.96 11.95 44.08
CA ASP A 85 -37.58 11.48 44.37
C ASP A 85 -37.42 9.97 44.11
N ALA A 86 -38.47 9.15 44.26
CA ALA A 86 -38.45 7.75 43.95
C ALA A 86 -38.32 7.52 42.41
N TYR A 87 -39.02 8.33 41.60
CA TYR A 87 -38.84 8.28 40.15
C TYR A 87 -37.43 8.68 39.70
N ASN A 88 -36.82 9.68 40.34
CA ASN A 88 -35.44 10.05 40.06
C ASN A 88 -34.48 8.92 40.40
N GLY A 89 -34.59 8.31 41.57
CA GLY A 89 -33.76 7.20 42.02
C GLY A 89 -33.91 5.99 41.11
N LEU A 90 -35.17 5.59 40.82
CA LEU A 90 -35.46 4.46 39.90
C LEU A 90 -34.95 4.74 38.50
N GLY A 91 -35.10 5.95 37.98
CA GLY A 91 -34.60 6.36 36.68
C GLY A 91 -33.06 6.25 36.58
N ILE A 92 -32.34 6.66 37.61
CA ILE A 92 -30.87 6.52 37.69
C ILE A 92 -30.48 5.02 37.68
N LEU A 93 -31.15 4.20 38.48
CA LEU A 93 -30.90 2.76 38.52
C LEU A 93 -31.15 2.08 37.17
N LEU A 94 -32.32 2.33 36.54
CA LEU A 94 -32.70 1.76 35.27
C LEU A 94 -31.72 2.15 34.15
N LYS A 95 -31.28 3.43 34.14
CA LYS A 95 -30.21 3.89 33.25
C LYS A 95 -28.91 3.10 33.45
N THR A 96 -28.49 2.90 34.69
CA THR A 96 -27.29 2.13 35.05
C THR A 96 -27.40 0.66 34.63
N LEU A 97 -28.60 0.10 34.68
CA LEU A 97 -28.90 -1.27 34.22
C LEU A 97 -29.12 -1.36 32.71
N HIS A 98 -28.88 -0.31 31.94
CA HIS A 98 -29.11 -0.20 30.50
C HIS A 98 -30.56 -0.48 30.06
N ARG A 99 -31.54 -0.38 30.98
CA ARG A 99 -32.97 -0.51 30.71
C ARG A 99 -33.54 0.84 30.28
N HIS A 100 -33.12 1.29 29.07
CA HIS A 100 -33.36 2.68 28.63
C HIS A 100 -34.83 3.02 28.44
N ALA A 101 -35.66 2.07 27.91
CA ALA A 101 -37.09 2.33 27.73
C ALA A 101 -37.83 2.55 29.06
N ASP A 102 -37.51 1.76 30.09
CA ASP A 102 -38.07 1.91 31.44
C ASP A 102 -37.59 3.22 32.09
N ALA A 103 -36.30 3.54 31.89
CA ALA A 103 -35.74 4.81 32.40
C ALA A 103 -36.42 6.03 31.76
N GLU A 104 -36.66 6.01 30.45
CA GLU A 104 -37.36 7.06 29.71
C GLU A 104 -38.76 7.29 30.30
N SER A 105 -39.54 6.20 30.42
CA SER A 105 -40.91 6.29 30.98
C SER A 105 -40.91 6.85 32.40
N THR A 106 -39.93 6.45 33.21
CA THR A 106 -39.74 6.86 34.59
C THR A 106 -39.39 8.37 34.69
N TYR A 107 -38.44 8.84 33.87
CA TYR A 107 -38.10 10.27 33.85
C TYR A 107 -39.23 11.13 33.27
N ARG A 108 -39.99 10.66 32.29
CA ARG A 108 -41.16 11.39 31.80
C ARG A 108 -42.21 11.51 32.89
N ARG A 109 -42.44 10.47 33.66
CA ARG A 109 -43.37 10.54 34.79
C ARG A 109 -42.85 11.51 35.88
N LEU A 110 -41.53 11.50 36.17
CA LEU A 110 -40.92 12.49 37.05
C LEU A 110 -41.20 13.92 36.55
N LEU A 111 -41.01 14.16 35.25
CA LEU A 111 -41.21 15.49 34.66
C LEU A 111 -42.68 15.91 34.57
N THR A 112 -43.66 15.00 34.67
CA THR A 112 -45.07 15.37 34.84
C THR A 112 -45.33 15.89 36.28
N LEU A 113 -44.53 15.44 37.26
CA LEU A 113 -44.64 15.88 38.65
C LEU A 113 -43.80 17.13 38.91
N ARG A 114 -42.63 17.20 38.29
CA ARG A 114 -41.67 18.34 38.43
C ARG A 114 -41.20 18.80 37.02
N PRO A 115 -41.99 19.60 36.31
CA PRO A 115 -41.67 20.01 34.91
C PRO A 115 -40.39 20.83 34.78
N ASP A 116 -39.97 21.51 35.85
CA ASP A 116 -38.81 22.37 35.86
C ASP A 116 -37.57 21.73 36.52
N ASP A 117 -37.54 20.40 36.62
CA ASP A 117 -36.37 19.68 37.13
C ASP A 117 -35.29 19.56 36.03
N ALA A 118 -34.29 20.46 36.09
CA ALA A 118 -33.17 20.48 35.14
C ALA A 118 -32.35 19.18 35.16
N HIS A 119 -32.20 18.54 36.32
CA HIS A 119 -31.47 17.25 36.42
C HIS A 119 -32.23 16.11 35.74
N ALA A 120 -33.56 16.08 35.92
CA ALA A 120 -34.40 15.08 35.26
C ALA A 120 -34.37 15.23 33.73
N HIS A 121 -34.45 16.48 33.22
CA HIS A 121 -34.28 16.75 31.78
C HIS A 121 -32.91 16.33 31.27
N ASN A 122 -31.81 16.60 32.01
CA ASN A 122 -30.46 16.16 31.63
C ASN A 122 -30.35 14.63 31.61
N ASN A 123 -30.90 13.94 32.61
CA ASN A 123 -30.87 12.47 32.66
C ASN A 123 -31.72 11.84 31.56
N LEU A 124 -32.92 12.40 31.27
CA LEU A 124 -33.75 11.99 30.15
C LEU A 124 -32.99 12.14 28.81
N GLY A 125 -32.31 13.28 28.59
CA GLY A 125 -31.49 13.49 27.40
C GLY A 125 -30.42 12.41 27.25
N THR A 126 -29.75 12.04 28.38
CA THR A 126 -28.74 10.97 28.37
C THR A 126 -29.32 9.60 27.98
N VAL A 127 -30.53 9.28 28.45
CA VAL A 127 -31.23 8.04 28.08
C VAL A 127 -31.64 8.05 26.59
N LEU A 128 -32.20 9.16 26.12
CA LEU A 128 -32.62 9.32 24.73
C LEU A 128 -31.42 9.19 23.75
N TYR A 129 -30.30 9.79 24.12
CA TYR A 129 -29.06 9.64 23.33
C TYR A 129 -28.57 8.19 23.26
N ALA A 130 -28.61 7.46 24.39
CA ALA A 130 -28.26 6.04 24.43
C ALA A 130 -29.20 5.16 23.58
N MET A 131 -30.44 5.62 23.36
CA MET A 131 -31.41 5.00 22.45
C MET A 131 -31.27 5.44 20.98
N GLY A 132 -30.29 6.25 20.64
CA GLY A 132 -30.05 6.78 19.29
C GLY A 132 -30.99 7.94 18.89
N ARG A 133 -31.83 8.43 19.79
CA ARG A 133 -32.80 9.52 19.56
C ARG A 133 -32.13 10.87 19.78
N ARG A 134 -31.21 11.25 18.90
CA ARG A 134 -30.32 12.41 19.05
C ARG A 134 -31.07 13.72 19.16
N ALA A 135 -32.07 13.98 18.31
CA ALA A 135 -32.86 15.21 18.32
C ALA A 135 -33.65 15.39 19.61
N ASP A 136 -34.25 14.31 20.14
CA ASP A 136 -34.97 14.36 21.42
C ASP A 136 -34.03 14.59 22.60
N ALA A 137 -32.83 14.00 22.57
CA ALA A 137 -31.77 14.19 23.55
C ALA A 137 -31.29 15.64 23.58
N GLU A 138 -31.05 16.25 22.42
CA GLU A 138 -30.68 17.64 22.26
C GLU A 138 -31.75 18.56 22.87
N ALA A 139 -33.01 18.33 22.56
CA ALA A 139 -34.14 19.11 23.09
C ALA A 139 -34.20 19.03 24.63
N ALA A 140 -34.00 17.84 25.20
CA ALA A 140 -34.01 17.63 26.64
C ALA A 140 -32.82 18.35 27.32
N TRP A 141 -31.61 18.30 26.75
CA TRP A 141 -30.47 19.04 27.32
C TRP A 141 -30.60 20.54 27.18
N ARG A 142 -31.15 21.05 26.07
CA ARG A 142 -31.47 22.48 25.91
C ARG A 142 -32.50 22.93 26.93
N ARG A 143 -33.51 22.09 27.25
CA ARG A 143 -34.49 22.40 28.33
C ARG A 143 -33.82 22.41 29.69
N ALA A 144 -32.92 21.46 29.97
CA ALA A 144 -32.12 21.44 31.20
C ALA A 144 -31.29 22.72 31.37
N ILE A 145 -30.62 23.18 30.30
CA ILE A 145 -29.83 24.42 30.27
C ILE A 145 -30.72 25.67 30.44
N ALA A 146 -31.87 25.71 29.78
CA ALA A 146 -32.83 26.82 29.92
C ALA A 146 -33.34 26.98 31.38
N LEU A 147 -33.52 25.84 32.06
CA LEU A 147 -33.94 25.81 33.46
C LEU A 147 -32.79 26.12 34.41
N ARG A 148 -31.59 25.69 34.10
CA ARG A 148 -30.38 25.92 34.89
C ARG A 148 -29.21 26.21 33.98
N PRO A 149 -28.91 27.47 33.63
CA PRO A 149 -27.81 27.86 32.75
C PRO A 149 -26.43 27.40 33.22
N GLU A 150 -26.23 27.26 34.52
CA GLU A 150 -24.98 26.77 35.14
C GLU A 150 -24.89 25.24 35.23
N HIS A 151 -25.71 24.49 34.48
CA HIS A 151 -25.66 23.03 34.49
C HIS A 151 -24.55 22.52 33.57
N ALA A 152 -23.30 22.51 34.05
CA ALA A 152 -22.11 22.14 33.27
C ALA A 152 -22.22 20.79 32.51
N GLN A 153 -22.83 19.76 33.15
CA GLN A 153 -23.00 18.46 32.55
C GLN A 153 -23.94 18.49 31.34
N ALA A 154 -25.03 19.29 31.42
CA ALA A 154 -25.97 19.43 30.30
C ALA A 154 -25.29 20.12 29.08
N HIS A 155 -24.46 21.15 29.31
CA HIS A 155 -23.65 21.77 28.28
C HIS A 155 -22.66 20.77 27.66
N GLY A 156 -21.98 19.96 28.48
CA GLY A 156 -21.07 18.91 27.98
C GLY A 156 -21.80 17.87 27.13
N ASN A 157 -22.94 17.37 27.62
CA ASN A 157 -23.76 16.40 26.90
C ASN A 157 -24.29 16.97 25.56
N LEU A 158 -24.72 18.23 25.55
CA LEU A 158 -25.11 18.95 24.34
C LEU A 158 -23.92 19.03 23.36
N GLY A 159 -22.72 19.32 23.85
CA GLY A 159 -21.51 19.34 23.03
C GLY A 159 -21.22 17.99 22.35
N VAL A 160 -21.52 16.86 23.01
CA VAL A 160 -21.34 15.51 22.40
C VAL A 160 -22.26 15.34 21.20
N VAL A 161 -23.57 15.58 21.33
CA VAL A 161 -24.51 15.35 20.22
C VAL A 161 -24.26 16.30 19.05
N LEU A 162 -23.89 17.57 19.35
CA LEU A 162 -23.56 18.56 18.32
C LEU A 162 -22.29 18.16 17.53
N HIS A 163 -21.30 17.59 18.20
CA HIS A 163 -20.11 17.03 17.56
C HIS A 163 -20.46 15.85 16.64
N ASP A 164 -21.30 14.92 17.13
CA ASP A 164 -21.72 13.75 16.36
C ASP A 164 -22.57 14.10 15.12
N GLU A 165 -23.24 15.27 15.16
CA GLU A 165 -24.01 15.82 14.04
C GLU A 165 -23.15 16.71 13.11
N GLY A 166 -21.85 16.88 13.41
CA GLY A 166 -20.96 17.74 12.64
C GLY A 166 -21.16 19.24 12.85
N ARG A 167 -21.96 19.66 13.83
CA ARG A 167 -22.21 21.06 14.20
C ARG A 167 -21.09 21.59 15.10
N LEU A 168 -19.86 21.59 14.55
CA LEU A 168 -18.63 21.75 15.32
C LEU A 168 -18.52 23.09 16.09
N HIS A 169 -18.95 24.19 15.49
CA HIS A 169 -18.90 25.50 16.18
C HIS A 169 -19.85 25.58 17.38
N GLU A 170 -21.05 24.97 17.27
CA GLU A 170 -21.98 24.91 18.39
C GLU A 170 -21.45 23.96 19.49
N ALA A 171 -20.84 22.85 19.10
CA ALA A 171 -20.17 21.92 20.02
C ALA A 171 -19.04 22.61 20.79
N GLU A 172 -18.19 23.39 20.09
CA GLU A 172 -17.13 24.19 20.72
C GLU A 172 -17.69 25.15 21.77
N ALA A 173 -18.76 25.90 21.43
CA ALA A 173 -19.39 26.84 22.37
C ALA A 173 -19.95 26.13 23.61
N ALA A 174 -20.62 24.99 23.43
CA ALA A 174 -21.15 24.17 24.50
C ALA A 174 -20.05 23.65 25.43
N TRP A 175 -18.95 23.10 24.86
CA TRP A 175 -17.83 22.62 25.67
C TRP A 175 -17.09 23.74 26.40
N ARG A 176 -16.92 24.93 25.80
CA ARG A 176 -16.33 26.09 26.46
C ARG A 176 -17.18 26.54 27.62
N THR A 177 -18.50 26.58 27.48
CA THR A 177 -19.40 26.90 28.59
C THR A 177 -19.31 25.84 29.69
N ALA A 178 -19.30 24.55 29.35
CA ALA A 178 -19.12 23.49 30.34
C ALA A 178 -17.82 23.65 31.14
N LEU A 179 -16.71 24.02 30.44
CA LEU A 179 -15.40 24.25 31.06
C LEU A 179 -15.31 25.56 31.84
N ALA A 180 -16.02 26.60 31.43
CA ALA A 180 -16.14 27.83 32.26
C ALA A 180 -16.80 27.55 33.60
N LEU A 181 -17.77 26.62 33.62
CA LEU A 181 -18.47 26.19 34.84
C LEU A 181 -17.67 25.15 35.66
N ARG A 182 -16.86 24.32 34.98
CA ARG A 182 -16.01 23.27 35.59
C ARG A 182 -14.62 23.23 34.91
N PRO A 183 -13.70 24.12 35.31
CA PRO A 183 -12.37 24.21 34.65
C PRO A 183 -11.48 22.98 34.83
N ASP A 184 -11.72 22.18 35.85
CA ASP A 184 -10.88 21.02 36.21
C ASP A 184 -11.46 19.69 35.71
N HIS A 185 -12.37 19.70 34.74
CA HIS A 185 -12.96 18.50 34.21
C HIS A 185 -12.14 17.99 33.00
N ALA A 186 -11.17 17.10 33.22
CA ALA A 186 -10.23 16.60 32.24
C ALA A 186 -10.92 16.11 30.95
N LYS A 187 -11.99 15.30 31.08
CA LYS A 187 -12.71 14.74 29.93
C LYS A 187 -13.34 15.82 29.04
N SER A 188 -13.79 16.93 29.59
CA SER A 188 -14.31 18.05 28.80
C SER A 188 -13.23 18.76 28.00
N HIS A 189 -12.00 18.85 28.52
CA HIS A 189 -10.86 19.35 27.77
C HIS A 189 -10.49 18.40 26.61
N THR A 190 -10.50 17.08 26.83
CA THR A 190 -10.29 16.08 25.76
C THR A 190 -11.34 16.23 24.65
N SER A 191 -12.63 16.36 25.04
CA SER A 191 -13.73 16.52 24.09
C SER A 191 -13.64 17.85 23.32
N LEU A 192 -13.29 18.94 23.97
CA LEU A 192 -13.03 20.23 23.31
C LEU A 192 -11.86 20.08 22.31
N GLY A 193 -10.77 19.41 22.70
CA GLY A 193 -9.64 19.13 21.82
C GLY A 193 -10.06 18.36 20.55
N ASN A 194 -10.95 17.35 20.69
CA ASN A 194 -11.48 16.62 19.54
C ASN A 194 -12.26 17.51 18.58
N VAL A 195 -13.09 18.41 19.11
CA VAL A 195 -13.85 19.40 18.31
C VAL A 195 -12.89 20.37 17.60
N LEU A 196 -11.90 20.92 18.31
CA LEU A 196 -10.91 21.85 17.76
C LEU A 196 -10.07 21.19 16.67
N ARG A 197 -9.68 19.92 16.85
CA ARG A 197 -9.00 19.12 15.81
C ARG A 197 -9.87 18.95 14.57
N ALA A 198 -11.16 18.64 14.74
CA ALA A 198 -12.10 18.54 13.63
C ALA A 198 -12.33 19.88 12.90
N LEU A 199 -12.16 21.01 13.59
CA LEU A 199 -12.17 22.37 13.01
C LEU A 199 -10.81 22.75 12.35
N GLY A 200 -9.80 21.88 12.36
CA GLY A 200 -8.47 22.16 11.82
C GLY A 200 -7.60 23.07 12.71
N ARG A 201 -8.05 23.39 13.94
CA ARG A 201 -7.34 24.27 14.88
C ARG A 201 -6.39 23.45 15.74
N HIS A 202 -5.28 23.01 15.13
CA HIS A 202 -4.37 22.03 15.72
C HIS A 202 -3.68 22.51 16.99
N ASP A 203 -3.23 23.76 17.06
CA ASP A 203 -2.56 24.32 18.24
C ASP A 203 -3.50 24.40 19.44
N ASP A 204 -4.73 24.86 19.20
CA ASP A 204 -5.75 24.95 20.26
C ASP A 204 -6.15 23.54 20.74
N ALA A 205 -6.23 22.57 19.81
CA ALA A 205 -6.51 21.17 20.16
C ALA A 205 -5.41 20.58 21.03
N ALA A 206 -4.13 20.81 20.67
CA ALA A 206 -2.98 20.39 21.48
C ALA A 206 -3.01 21.01 22.87
N ALA A 207 -3.31 22.30 22.98
CA ALA A 207 -3.43 22.99 24.27
C ALA A 207 -4.55 22.36 25.12
N ALA A 208 -5.70 22.04 24.54
CA ALA A 208 -6.81 21.38 25.23
C ALA A 208 -6.44 19.97 25.72
N TYR A 209 -5.78 19.14 24.88
CA TYR A 209 -5.32 17.81 25.29
C TYR A 209 -4.25 17.89 26.39
N ASN A 210 -3.30 18.81 26.29
CA ASN A 210 -2.28 19.02 27.31
C ASN A 210 -2.91 19.46 28.64
N ARG A 211 -3.96 20.31 28.60
CA ARG A 211 -4.71 20.67 29.81
C ARG A 211 -5.43 19.45 30.39
N ALA A 212 -6.06 18.61 29.55
CA ALA A 212 -6.67 17.36 30.03
C ALA A 212 -5.63 16.47 30.73
N LEU A 213 -4.45 16.29 30.13
CA LEU A 213 -3.36 15.46 30.65
C LEU A 213 -2.71 16.08 31.90
N SER A 214 -2.69 17.41 32.04
CA SER A 214 -2.23 18.07 33.28
C SER A 214 -3.18 17.80 34.47
N LEU A 215 -4.47 17.61 34.19
CA LEU A 215 -5.49 17.28 35.20
C LEU A 215 -5.56 15.76 35.48
N ASN A 216 -5.40 14.95 34.42
CA ASN A 216 -5.35 13.49 34.51
C ASN A 216 -4.26 12.92 33.59
N PRO A 217 -3.03 12.75 34.08
CA PRO A 217 -1.93 12.21 33.29
C PRO A 217 -2.13 10.77 32.80
N ARG A 218 -3.10 10.04 33.36
CA ARG A 218 -3.47 8.67 32.99
C ARG A 218 -4.76 8.59 32.18
N ASP A 219 -5.10 9.65 31.42
CA ASP A 219 -6.22 9.63 30.49
C ASP A 219 -5.76 9.03 29.14
N ALA A 220 -6.01 7.74 28.95
CA ALA A 220 -5.63 7.02 27.73
C ALA A 220 -6.32 7.59 26.46
N ASP A 221 -7.54 8.14 26.60
CA ASP A 221 -8.28 8.73 25.48
C ASP A 221 -7.65 10.08 25.06
N ALA A 222 -7.25 10.90 26.03
CA ALA A 222 -6.51 12.13 25.75
C ALA A 222 -5.15 11.86 25.11
N LEU A 223 -4.39 10.89 25.64
CA LEU A 223 -3.10 10.46 25.07
C LEU A 223 -3.25 9.97 23.64
N ASN A 224 -4.24 9.11 23.37
CA ASN A 224 -4.52 8.63 22.01
C ASN A 224 -4.93 9.75 21.06
N SER A 225 -5.77 10.69 21.53
CA SER A 225 -6.21 11.83 20.72
C SER A 225 -5.07 12.81 20.41
N LEU A 226 -4.19 13.07 21.38
CA LEU A 226 -2.98 13.87 21.19
C LEU A 226 -2.01 13.18 20.22
N GLY A 227 -1.78 11.87 20.37
CA GLY A 227 -0.97 11.08 19.44
C GLY A 227 -1.49 11.15 18.01
N GLY A 228 -2.81 11.07 17.83
CA GLY A 228 -3.45 11.21 16.50
C GLY A 228 -3.27 12.61 15.91
N LEU A 229 -3.32 13.66 16.72
CA LEU A 229 -3.04 15.02 16.29
C LEU A 229 -1.58 15.19 15.88
N LEU A 230 -0.64 14.73 16.69
CA LEU A 230 0.81 14.81 16.44
C LEU A 230 1.19 14.04 15.17
N HIS A 231 0.59 12.87 14.95
CA HIS A 231 0.76 12.10 13.71
C HIS A 231 0.31 12.90 12.48
N ALA A 232 -0.89 13.49 12.54
CA ALA A 232 -1.41 14.32 11.46
C ALA A 232 -0.56 15.56 11.16
N CYS A 233 0.12 16.11 12.19
CA CYS A 233 1.05 17.22 12.06
C CYS A 233 2.49 16.77 11.64
N GLY A 234 2.74 15.48 11.44
CA GLY A 234 4.05 14.95 11.05
C GLY A 234 5.05 14.80 12.21
N SER A 235 4.68 15.09 13.45
CA SER A 235 5.52 14.91 14.65
C SER A 235 5.53 13.43 15.08
N LEU A 236 6.14 12.56 14.26
CA LEU A 236 6.04 11.11 14.42
C LEU A 236 6.61 10.59 15.74
N ALA A 237 7.74 11.15 16.21
CA ALA A 237 8.36 10.72 17.47
C ALA A 237 7.49 11.04 18.69
N ASP A 238 6.88 12.22 18.73
CA ASP A 238 5.98 12.61 19.82
C ASP A 238 4.66 11.83 19.76
N ALA A 239 4.17 11.53 18.55
CA ALA A 239 2.99 10.68 18.35
C ALA A 239 3.24 9.26 18.88
N GLU A 240 4.40 8.67 18.57
CA GLU A 240 4.81 7.37 19.11
C GLU A 240 4.81 7.37 20.64
N LEU A 241 5.41 8.39 21.26
CA LEU A 241 5.44 8.51 22.72
C LEU A 241 4.03 8.56 23.31
N ALA A 242 3.16 9.40 22.75
CA ALA A 242 1.78 9.55 23.22
C ALA A 242 0.99 8.24 23.11
N PHE A 243 1.10 7.51 21.99
CA PHE A 243 0.43 6.22 21.83
C PHE A 243 1.01 5.14 22.75
N ARG A 244 2.32 5.09 22.96
CA ARG A 244 2.94 4.17 23.92
C ARG A 244 2.44 4.41 25.34
N LEU A 245 2.30 5.67 25.75
CA LEU A 245 1.71 6.01 27.03
C LEU A 245 0.25 5.57 27.09
N ALA A 246 -0.54 5.78 26.02
CA ALA A 246 -1.93 5.36 25.97
C ALA A 246 -2.09 3.85 26.19
N VAL A 247 -1.30 3.01 25.50
CA VAL A 247 -1.34 1.55 25.66
C VAL A 247 -0.73 1.07 26.99
N THR A 248 0.17 1.85 27.58
CA THR A 248 0.70 1.56 28.91
C THR A 248 -0.37 1.82 29.98
N VAL A 249 -1.16 2.88 29.84
CA VAL A 249 -2.26 3.21 30.75
C VAL A 249 -3.45 2.26 30.60
N ARG A 250 -3.77 1.91 29.35
CA ARG A 250 -4.85 0.99 28.99
C ARG A 250 -4.34 -0.06 28.01
N PRO A 251 -3.81 -1.19 28.49
CA PRO A 251 -3.22 -2.23 27.66
C PRO A 251 -4.17 -2.88 26.63
N ASP A 252 -5.47 -2.89 26.92
CA ASP A 252 -6.53 -3.41 26.05
C ASP A 252 -7.07 -2.40 25.04
N TYR A 253 -6.41 -1.25 24.87
CA TYR A 253 -6.87 -0.20 23.97
C TYR A 253 -6.50 -0.50 22.51
N ALA A 254 -7.29 -1.36 21.85
CA ALA A 254 -7.05 -1.79 20.47
C ALA A 254 -6.82 -0.64 19.47
N GLN A 255 -7.57 0.46 19.60
CA GLN A 255 -7.40 1.63 18.72
C GLN A 255 -6.02 2.30 18.90
N ALA A 256 -5.54 2.42 20.14
CA ALA A 256 -4.23 3.02 20.40
C ALA A 256 -3.08 2.12 19.88
N HIS A 257 -3.22 0.80 20.00
CA HIS A 257 -2.29 -0.15 19.39
C HIS A 257 -2.29 -0.03 17.84
N LEU A 258 -3.46 0.10 17.20
CA LEU A 258 -3.55 0.33 15.76
C LEU A 258 -2.82 1.62 15.35
N ASN A 259 -3.09 2.72 16.05
CA ASN A 259 -2.48 4.02 15.78
C ASN A 259 -0.96 4.01 16.01
N LEU A 260 -0.49 3.33 17.07
CA LEU A 260 0.95 3.12 17.32
C LEU A 260 1.60 2.39 16.13
N GLY A 261 0.99 1.31 15.67
CA GLY A 261 1.46 0.58 14.49
C GLY A 261 1.55 1.47 13.24
N ALA A 262 0.55 2.33 13.01
CA ALA A 262 0.55 3.25 11.88
C ALA A 262 1.72 4.26 11.93
N VAL A 263 2.02 4.81 13.12
CA VAL A 263 3.17 5.69 13.31
C VAL A 263 4.49 4.94 13.12
N LEU A 264 4.59 3.70 13.61
CA LEU A 264 5.78 2.87 13.44
C LEU A 264 6.04 2.53 11.97
N MET A 265 4.98 2.30 11.18
CA MET A 265 5.09 2.15 9.71
C MET A 265 5.62 3.44 9.06
N ALA A 266 5.12 4.61 9.47
CA ALA A 266 5.60 5.90 8.97
C ALA A 266 7.07 6.21 9.36
N LEU A 267 7.59 5.53 10.38
CA LEU A 267 8.99 5.56 10.82
C LEU A 267 9.84 4.44 10.21
N ASP A 268 9.36 3.72 9.18
CA ASP A 268 10.02 2.58 8.54
C ASP A 268 10.34 1.41 9.50
N ARG A 269 9.59 1.28 10.59
CA ARG A 269 9.76 0.24 11.62
C ARG A 269 8.68 -0.83 11.52
N ALA A 270 8.62 -1.52 10.38
CA ALA A 270 7.57 -2.49 10.06
C ALA A 270 7.46 -3.65 11.07
N SER A 271 8.57 -4.15 11.65
CA SER A 271 8.54 -5.22 12.65
C SER A 271 7.90 -4.79 13.97
N ASP A 272 8.17 -3.55 14.41
CA ASP A 272 7.54 -3.00 15.62
C ASP A 272 6.04 -2.71 15.38
N ALA A 273 5.71 -2.26 14.16
CA ALA A 273 4.32 -2.06 13.73
C ALA A 273 3.53 -3.37 13.74
N GLU A 274 4.12 -4.47 13.23
CA GLU A 274 3.53 -5.82 13.29
C GLU A 274 3.15 -6.19 14.72
N THR A 275 4.07 -5.99 15.66
CA THR A 275 3.82 -6.27 17.09
C THR A 275 2.63 -5.48 17.62
N SER A 276 2.53 -4.21 17.26
CA SER A 276 1.44 -3.33 17.69
C SER A 276 0.09 -3.74 17.06
N TYR A 277 0.07 -4.10 15.77
CA TYR A 277 -1.16 -4.56 15.12
C TYR A 277 -1.64 -5.90 15.67
N ARG A 278 -0.72 -6.82 15.99
CA ARG A 278 -1.08 -8.09 16.65
C ARG A 278 -1.65 -7.86 18.05
N ALA A 279 -1.11 -6.89 18.80
CA ALA A 279 -1.69 -6.49 20.08
C ALA A 279 -3.10 -5.91 19.92
N ALA A 280 -3.35 -5.07 18.92
CA ALA A 280 -4.69 -4.59 18.61
C ALA A 280 -5.67 -5.75 18.33
N LEU A 281 -5.24 -6.73 17.55
CA LEU A 281 -6.02 -7.92 17.18
C LEU A 281 -6.25 -8.88 18.36
N ALA A 282 -5.32 -8.97 19.30
CA ALA A 282 -5.50 -9.75 20.52
C ALA A 282 -6.65 -9.23 21.38
N HIS A 283 -6.90 -7.93 21.37
CA HIS A 283 -7.99 -7.29 22.12
C HIS A 283 -9.28 -7.14 21.29
N ARG A 284 -9.17 -7.10 19.96
CA ARG A 284 -10.31 -7.01 19.05
C ARG A 284 -10.04 -7.82 17.77
N ALA A 285 -10.41 -9.08 17.80
CA ALA A 285 -10.10 -10.04 16.72
C ALA A 285 -10.79 -9.73 15.37
N ASP A 286 -11.91 -9.02 15.38
CA ASP A 286 -12.70 -8.63 14.20
C ASP A 286 -12.33 -7.23 13.67
N TYR A 287 -11.12 -6.74 13.98
CA TYR A 287 -10.70 -5.39 13.61
C TYR A 287 -10.13 -5.35 12.18
N ALA A 288 -10.98 -5.08 11.19
CA ALA A 288 -10.63 -5.07 9.76
C ALA A 288 -9.41 -4.19 9.45
N ASP A 289 -9.36 -2.95 10.00
CA ASP A 289 -8.24 -2.03 9.77
C ASP A 289 -6.92 -2.57 10.34
N ALA A 290 -6.96 -3.26 11.49
CA ALA A 290 -5.76 -3.85 12.08
C ALA A 290 -5.23 -5.03 11.25
N HIS A 291 -6.11 -5.89 10.74
CA HIS A 291 -5.73 -6.94 9.79
C HIS A 291 -5.16 -6.37 8.50
N TYR A 292 -5.79 -5.33 7.94
CA TYR A 292 -5.32 -4.66 6.73
C TYR A 292 -3.92 -4.06 6.91
N ASN A 293 -3.70 -3.30 7.98
CA ASN A 293 -2.42 -2.68 8.28
C ASN A 293 -1.33 -3.71 8.65
N LEU A 294 -1.72 -4.82 9.31
CA LEU A 294 -0.83 -5.96 9.52
C LEU A 294 -0.37 -6.54 8.18
N GLY A 295 -1.28 -6.68 7.22
CA GLY A 295 -0.95 -7.12 5.87
C GLY A 295 0.06 -6.19 5.18
N ILE A 296 -0.08 -4.87 5.33
CA ILE A 296 0.89 -3.88 4.81
C ILE A 296 2.27 -4.08 5.46
N ALA A 297 2.32 -4.21 6.80
CA ALA A 297 3.58 -4.41 7.51
C ALA A 297 4.28 -5.71 7.10
N LEU A 298 3.53 -6.81 6.98
CA LEU A 298 4.06 -8.11 6.56
C LEU A 298 4.54 -8.09 5.09
N HIS A 299 3.83 -7.38 4.21
CA HIS A 299 4.26 -7.18 2.82
C HIS A 299 5.58 -6.38 2.75
N ALA A 300 5.71 -5.32 3.55
CA ALA A 300 6.96 -4.54 3.64
C ALA A 300 8.14 -5.37 4.19
N LEU A 301 7.85 -6.42 4.97
CA LEU A 301 8.84 -7.37 5.48
C LEU A 301 9.09 -8.56 4.53
N ASP A 302 8.53 -8.54 3.31
CA ASP A 302 8.58 -9.61 2.29
C ASP A 302 8.01 -10.96 2.77
N ARG A 303 7.14 -10.93 3.78
CA ARG A 303 6.44 -12.11 4.33
C ARG A 303 5.10 -12.31 3.64
N LEU A 304 5.17 -12.58 2.32
CA LEU A 304 4.02 -12.60 1.42
C LEU A 304 2.88 -13.55 1.83
N PRO A 305 3.13 -14.82 2.27
CA PRO A 305 2.04 -15.70 2.69
C PRO A 305 1.27 -15.20 3.92
N GLU A 306 1.96 -14.56 4.85
CA GLU A 306 1.33 -14.02 6.06
C GLU A 306 0.56 -12.72 5.74
N ALA A 307 1.10 -11.88 4.83
CA ALA A 307 0.40 -10.69 4.32
C ALA A 307 -0.91 -11.08 3.62
N GLU A 308 -0.89 -12.12 2.79
CA GLU A 308 -2.07 -12.69 2.14
C GLU A 308 -3.13 -13.10 3.18
N ALA A 309 -2.73 -13.85 4.21
CA ALA A 309 -3.63 -14.28 5.27
C ALA A 309 -4.27 -13.08 6.00
N ALA A 310 -3.47 -12.04 6.30
CA ALA A 310 -3.94 -10.83 6.96
C ALA A 310 -4.95 -10.06 6.10
N TYR A 311 -4.69 -9.86 4.80
CA TYR A 311 -5.65 -9.22 3.90
C TYR A 311 -6.94 -10.01 3.75
N ARG A 312 -6.88 -11.34 3.69
CA ARG A 312 -8.09 -12.19 3.67
C ARG A 312 -8.92 -12.05 4.94
N GLN A 313 -8.28 -11.94 6.11
CA GLN A 313 -8.98 -11.67 7.36
C GLN A 313 -9.62 -10.27 7.37
N ALA A 314 -8.91 -9.25 6.88
CA ALA A 314 -9.48 -7.90 6.72
C ALA A 314 -10.74 -7.92 5.86
N ILE A 315 -10.71 -8.64 4.73
CA ILE A 315 -11.84 -8.82 3.81
C ILE A 315 -12.98 -9.63 4.49
N ALA A 316 -12.65 -10.64 5.28
CA ALA A 316 -13.66 -11.41 6.01
C ALA A 316 -14.40 -10.55 7.04
N CYS A 317 -13.67 -9.66 7.75
CA CYS A 317 -14.27 -8.71 8.69
C CYS A 317 -15.06 -7.61 7.95
N GLN A 318 -14.54 -7.12 6.83
CA GLN A 318 -15.16 -6.05 6.04
C GLN A 318 -15.10 -6.36 4.55
N PRO A 319 -16.09 -7.06 3.97
CA PRO A 319 -16.09 -7.52 2.57
C PRO A 319 -15.97 -6.40 1.51
N LYS A 320 -16.31 -5.17 1.87
CA LYS A 320 -16.24 -4.00 0.99
C LYS A 320 -14.97 -3.16 1.20
N LEU A 321 -13.96 -3.67 1.89
CA LEU A 321 -12.69 -2.97 2.10
C LEU A 321 -11.85 -3.02 0.81
N VAL A 322 -12.08 -2.05 -0.07
CA VAL A 322 -11.46 -1.95 -1.40
C VAL A 322 -9.93 -2.04 -1.35
N PRO A 323 -9.20 -1.31 -0.46
CA PRO A 323 -7.75 -1.39 -0.41
C PRO A 323 -7.23 -2.81 -0.09
N ALA A 324 -7.97 -3.59 0.73
CA ALA A 324 -7.55 -4.95 1.06
C ALA A 324 -7.64 -5.89 -0.15
N HIS A 325 -8.67 -5.77 -0.99
CA HIS A 325 -8.76 -6.53 -2.24
C HIS A 325 -7.64 -6.17 -3.21
N ASN A 326 -7.33 -4.86 -3.37
CA ASN A 326 -6.26 -4.41 -4.24
C ASN A 326 -4.89 -4.91 -3.76
N ASN A 327 -4.58 -4.75 -2.48
CA ASN A 327 -3.30 -5.17 -1.92
C ASN A 327 -3.15 -6.71 -1.88
N LEU A 328 -4.26 -7.45 -1.68
CA LEU A 328 -4.27 -8.91 -1.86
C LEU A 328 -3.86 -9.28 -3.29
N GLY A 329 -4.38 -8.59 -4.30
CA GLY A 329 -3.98 -8.77 -5.69
C GLY A 329 -2.49 -8.53 -5.92
N CYS A 330 -1.92 -7.49 -5.31
CA CYS A 330 -0.49 -7.20 -5.39
C CYS A 330 0.36 -8.32 -4.77
N VAL A 331 -0.03 -8.81 -3.59
CA VAL A 331 0.68 -9.92 -2.92
C VAL A 331 0.57 -11.22 -3.73
N LEU A 332 -0.60 -11.55 -4.26
CA LEU A 332 -0.79 -12.73 -5.09
C LEU A 332 0.04 -12.67 -6.39
N ARG A 333 0.13 -11.48 -7.00
CA ARG A 333 1.01 -11.25 -8.16
C ARG A 333 2.49 -11.47 -7.79
N ALA A 334 2.93 -10.95 -6.63
CA ALA A 334 4.30 -11.16 -6.14
C ALA A 334 4.61 -12.64 -5.84
N GLN A 335 3.59 -13.44 -5.51
CA GLN A 335 3.68 -14.90 -5.36
C GLN A 335 3.53 -15.66 -6.69
N ASP A 336 3.45 -14.97 -7.82
CA ASP A 336 3.24 -15.54 -9.15
C ASP A 336 1.89 -16.27 -9.35
N ARG A 337 0.91 -15.94 -8.54
CA ARG A 337 -0.47 -16.48 -8.61
C ARG A 337 -1.36 -15.53 -9.40
N LEU A 338 -1.03 -15.36 -10.69
CA LEU A 338 -1.56 -14.31 -11.56
C LEU A 338 -3.08 -14.37 -11.73
N SER A 339 -3.67 -15.57 -11.90
CA SER A 339 -5.14 -15.69 -12.04
C SER A 339 -5.89 -15.24 -10.81
N GLU A 340 -5.40 -15.61 -9.61
CA GLU A 340 -6.01 -15.19 -8.36
C GLU A 340 -5.82 -13.69 -8.11
N ALA A 341 -4.67 -13.14 -8.53
CA ALA A 341 -4.41 -11.70 -8.48
C ALA A 341 -5.41 -10.91 -9.34
N ALA A 342 -5.65 -11.38 -10.57
CA ALA A 342 -6.65 -10.78 -11.46
C ALA A 342 -8.06 -10.80 -10.83
N ASP A 343 -8.44 -11.89 -10.18
CA ASP A 343 -9.72 -12.00 -9.49
C ASP A 343 -9.82 -11.06 -8.28
N ALA A 344 -8.73 -10.88 -7.53
CA ALA A 344 -8.69 -9.93 -6.42
C ALA A 344 -8.87 -8.48 -6.92
N PHE A 345 -8.19 -8.09 -8.00
CA PHE A 345 -8.37 -6.77 -8.61
C PHE A 345 -9.78 -6.58 -9.18
N ARG A 346 -10.36 -7.60 -9.82
CA ARG A 346 -11.77 -7.55 -10.29
C ARG A 346 -12.75 -7.34 -9.12
N ARG A 347 -12.51 -7.95 -7.96
CA ARG A 347 -13.31 -7.72 -6.75
C ARG A 347 -13.16 -6.29 -6.23
N ALA A 348 -11.93 -5.74 -6.21
CA ALA A 348 -11.71 -4.34 -5.86
C ALA A 348 -12.52 -3.39 -6.76
N ILE A 349 -12.48 -3.63 -8.09
CA ILE A 349 -13.23 -2.87 -9.09
C ILE A 349 -14.75 -3.06 -8.94
N ALA A 350 -15.22 -4.26 -8.59
CA ALA A 350 -16.64 -4.52 -8.37
C ALA A 350 -17.20 -3.74 -7.18
N VAL A 351 -16.37 -3.48 -6.16
CA VAL A 351 -16.75 -2.66 -4.99
C VAL A 351 -16.61 -1.17 -5.30
N ASN A 352 -15.57 -0.78 -6.01
CA ASN A 352 -15.32 0.61 -6.45
C ASN A 352 -14.83 0.62 -7.90
N ALA A 353 -15.74 0.88 -8.83
CA ALA A 353 -15.47 0.91 -10.26
C ALA A 353 -14.57 2.07 -10.72
N ASP A 354 -14.38 3.08 -9.88
CA ASP A 354 -13.60 4.28 -10.21
C ASP A 354 -12.19 4.26 -9.59
N LEU A 355 -11.72 3.10 -9.11
CA LEU A 355 -10.37 2.92 -8.61
C LEU A 355 -9.38 2.71 -9.77
N ALA A 356 -8.75 3.79 -10.24
CA ALA A 356 -7.79 3.76 -11.35
C ALA A 356 -6.61 2.80 -11.09
N GLU A 357 -6.16 2.70 -9.85
CA GLU A 357 -5.05 1.81 -9.45
C GLU A 357 -5.39 0.33 -9.67
N ALA A 358 -6.60 -0.11 -9.30
CA ALA A 358 -7.01 -1.50 -9.50
C ALA A 358 -7.13 -1.85 -11.00
N HIS A 359 -7.60 -0.92 -11.83
CA HIS A 359 -7.63 -1.10 -13.28
C HIS A 359 -6.21 -1.18 -13.86
N ASN A 360 -5.28 -0.35 -13.41
CA ASN A 360 -3.87 -0.44 -13.81
C ASN A 360 -3.24 -1.78 -13.42
N ASN A 361 -3.43 -2.19 -12.17
CA ASN A 361 -2.87 -3.44 -11.66
C ASN A 361 -3.47 -4.67 -12.37
N LEU A 362 -4.79 -4.64 -12.64
CA LEU A 362 -5.45 -5.67 -13.46
C LEU A 362 -4.87 -5.72 -14.87
N GLY A 363 -4.64 -4.55 -15.49
CA GLY A 363 -3.98 -4.45 -16.81
C GLY A 363 -2.60 -5.10 -16.82
N GLY A 364 -1.80 -4.87 -15.77
CA GLY A 364 -0.49 -5.49 -15.60
C GLY A 364 -0.56 -7.02 -15.55
N VAL A 365 -1.42 -7.55 -14.69
CA VAL A 365 -1.58 -9.00 -14.53
C VAL A 365 -2.16 -9.66 -15.78
N LEU A 366 -3.14 -9.05 -16.44
CA LEU A 366 -3.70 -9.56 -17.69
C LEU A 366 -2.67 -9.59 -18.83
N LYS A 367 -1.78 -8.59 -18.89
CA LYS A 367 -0.65 -8.58 -19.83
C LYS A 367 0.28 -9.75 -19.54
N GLU A 368 0.62 -10.03 -18.28
CA GLU A 368 1.48 -11.18 -17.89
C GLU A 368 0.81 -12.52 -18.23
N LEU A 369 -0.50 -12.64 -18.07
CA LEU A 369 -1.31 -13.79 -18.49
C LEU A 369 -1.45 -13.91 -20.02
N GLY A 370 -1.06 -12.91 -20.80
CA GLY A 370 -1.20 -12.90 -22.26
C GLY A 370 -2.58 -12.49 -22.76
N HIS A 371 -3.48 -12.03 -21.87
CA HIS A 371 -4.83 -11.54 -22.21
C HIS A 371 -4.74 -10.08 -22.67
N LEU A 372 -4.09 -9.85 -23.81
CA LEU A 372 -3.71 -8.50 -24.26
C LEU A 372 -4.90 -7.56 -24.52
N PRO A 373 -6.03 -8.01 -25.13
CA PRO A 373 -7.18 -7.11 -25.33
C PRO A 373 -7.81 -6.64 -24.02
N GLU A 374 -7.95 -7.53 -23.06
CA GLU A 374 -8.49 -7.17 -21.73
C GLU A 374 -7.52 -6.28 -20.94
N ALA A 375 -6.21 -6.52 -21.06
CA ALA A 375 -5.17 -5.68 -20.47
C ALA A 375 -5.24 -4.24 -21.03
N GLU A 376 -5.39 -4.10 -22.36
CA GLU A 376 -5.57 -2.80 -23.01
C GLU A 376 -6.80 -2.09 -22.48
N ALA A 377 -7.93 -2.77 -22.41
CA ALA A 377 -9.18 -2.20 -21.89
C ALA A 377 -9.01 -1.71 -20.44
N ALA A 378 -8.33 -2.47 -19.60
CA ALA A 378 -8.07 -2.13 -18.21
C ALA A 378 -7.17 -0.88 -18.10
N TYR A 379 -6.06 -0.80 -18.82
CA TYR A 379 -5.20 0.40 -18.85
C TYR A 379 -5.95 1.63 -19.36
N ARG A 380 -6.72 1.50 -20.44
CA ARG A 380 -7.53 2.60 -20.97
C ARG A 380 -8.58 3.08 -19.96
N ARG A 381 -9.18 2.17 -19.19
CA ARG A 381 -10.10 2.56 -18.12
C ARG A 381 -9.38 3.29 -16.99
N ALA A 382 -8.19 2.84 -16.59
CA ALA A 382 -7.36 3.55 -15.60
C ALA A 382 -7.06 4.99 -16.05
N LEU A 383 -6.71 5.17 -17.33
CA LEU A 383 -6.43 6.48 -17.91
C LEU A 383 -7.69 7.35 -18.10
N ALA A 384 -8.84 6.76 -18.35
CA ALA A 384 -10.11 7.49 -18.38
C ALA A 384 -10.50 8.05 -17.01
N LEU A 385 -10.11 7.35 -15.93
CA LEU A 385 -10.33 7.77 -14.54
C LEU A 385 -9.28 8.77 -14.07
N ARG A 386 -8.02 8.61 -14.50
CA ARG A 386 -6.90 9.47 -14.17
C ARG A 386 -5.99 9.63 -15.40
N ALA A 387 -6.18 10.70 -16.15
CA ALA A 387 -5.54 10.92 -17.45
C ALA A 387 -4.00 11.01 -17.38
N ASP A 388 -3.47 11.49 -16.26
CA ASP A 388 -2.04 11.65 -15.96
C ASP A 388 -1.42 10.43 -15.23
N TYR A 389 -2.10 9.27 -15.23
CA TYR A 389 -1.59 8.07 -14.57
C TYR A 389 -0.40 7.49 -15.35
N VAL A 390 0.80 7.84 -14.91
CA VAL A 390 2.07 7.52 -15.56
C VAL A 390 2.25 6.02 -15.77
N ASP A 391 2.00 5.19 -14.74
CA ASP A 391 2.17 3.74 -14.82
C ASP A 391 1.23 3.09 -15.83
N ALA A 392 -0.03 3.56 -15.88
CA ALA A 392 -1.01 3.07 -16.85
C ALA A 392 -0.65 3.50 -18.27
N ASN A 393 -0.13 4.73 -18.46
CA ASN A 393 0.39 5.19 -19.76
C ASN A 393 1.57 4.34 -20.22
N PHE A 394 2.53 4.08 -19.35
CA PHE A 394 3.68 3.25 -19.67
C PHE A 394 3.30 1.79 -19.91
N GLY A 395 2.43 1.21 -19.07
CA GLY A 395 1.91 -0.15 -19.26
C GLY A 395 1.20 -0.33 -20.60
N LEU A 396 0.36 0.64 -20.98
CA LEU A 396 -0.31 0.67 -22.28
C LEU A 396 0.69 0.87 -23.44
N ALA A 397 1.70 1.73 -23.28
CA ALA A 397 2.75 1.93 -24.28
C ALA A 397 3.45 0.62 -24.63
N VAL A 398 3.94 -0.10 -23.61
CA VAL A 398 4.63 -1.39 -23.78
C VAL A 398 3.73 -2.42 -24.47
N LEU A 399 2.45 -2.47 -24.10
CA LEU A 399 1.46 -3.38 -24.72
C LEU A 399 1.22 -3.03 -26.20
N LEU A 400 1.09 -1.75 -26.52
CA LEU A 400 0.87 -1.28 -27.90
C LEU A 400 2.09 -1.56 -28.77
N LEU A 401 3.29 -1.28 -28.26
CA LEU A 401 4.55 -1.59 -28.97
C LEU A 401 4.69 -3.09 -29.21
N ALA A 402 4.38 -3.93 -28.22
CA ALA A 402 4.38 -5.39 -28.37
C ALA A 402 3.37 -5.89 -29.42
N SER A 403 2.31 -5.13 -29.66
CA SER A 403 1.27 -5.42 -30.67
C SER A 403 1.53 -4.77 -32.03
N GLY A 404 2.67 -4.12 -32.23
CA GLY A 404 3.02 -3.41 -33.48
C GLY A 404 2.30 -2.08 -33.71
N ARG A 405 1.58 -1.57 -32.73
CA ARG A 405 0.87 -0.29 -32.78
C ARG A 405 1.80 0.86 -32.39
N PHE A 406 2.80 1.11 -33.21
CA PHE A 406 3.92 1.99 -32.90
C PHE A 406 3.51 3.47 -32.74
N ASP A 407 2.58 3.97 -33.56
CA ASP A 407 2.20 5.40 -33.52
C ASP A 407 1.73 5.84 -32.14
N GLU A 408 0.75 5.13 -31.57
CA GLU A 408 0.25 5.39 -30.23
C GLU A 408 1.25 4.92 -29.15
N GLY A 409 1.92 3.77 -29.39
CA GLY A 409 2.85 3.17 -28.46
C GLY A 409 4.04 4.08 -28.14
N TRP A 410 4.71 4.62 -29.16
CA TRP A 410 5.84 5.54 -28.95
C TRP A 410 5.44 6.84 -28.26
N ALA A 411 4.30 7.42 -28.64
CA ALA A 411 3.83 8.64 -28.01
C ALA A 411 3.62 8.45 -26.50
N ARG A 412 3.04 7.30 -26.12
CA ARG A 412 2.82 6.97 -24.70
C ARG A 412 4.10 6.55 -23.99
N TYR A 413 5.08 5.98 -24.70
CA TYR A 413 6.35 5.54 -24.13
C TYR A 413 7.18 6.71 -23.57
N GLU A 414 6.97 7.93 -24.07
CA GLU A 414 7.60 9.14 -23.52
C GLU A 414 7.18 9.44 -22.07
N SER A 415 6.08 8.87 -21.56
CA SER A 415 5.66 8.98 -20.16
C SER A 415 6.66 8.37 -19.16
N ARG A 416 7.60 7.54 -19.61
CA ARG A 416 8.66 6.96 -18.76
C ARG A 416 9.48 8.03 -18.04
N TYR A 417 9.67 9.21 -18.64
CA TYR A 417 10.39 10.32 -18.02
C TYR A 417 9.66 10.93 -16.82
N GLU A 418 8.38 10.67 -16.65
CA GLU A 418 7.58 11.12 -15.52
C GLU A 418 7.52 10.09 -14.38
N GLN A 419 8.06 8.88 -14.58
CA GLN A 419 8.10 7.83 -13.55
C GLN A 419 9.17 8.15 -12.49
N PRO A 420 8.80 8.30 -11.19
CA PRO A 420 9.76 8.67 -10.15
C PRO A 420 10.92 7.66 -9.96
N GLY A 421 10.66 6.38 -10.23
CA GLY A 421 11.63 5.29 -10.14
C GLY A 421 12.50 5.09 -11.38
N PHE A 422 12.25 5.83 -12.45
CA PHE A 422 13.01 5.69 -13.68
C PHE A 422 14.41 6.27 -13.56
N VAL A 423 15.42 5.49 -13.89
CA VAL A 423 16.86 5.86 -13.69
C VAL A 423 17.18 7.20 -14.35
N HIS A 424 16.59 7.48 -15.51
CA HIS A 424 16.82 8.71 -16.27
C HIS A 424 15.82 9.83 -15.96
N HIS A 425 15.00 9.70 -14.93
CA HIS A 425 14.10 10.78 -14.48
C HIS A 425 14.84 12.11 -14.26
N ARG A 426 16.07 12.04 -13.75
CA ARG A 426 16.92 13.22 -13.48
C ARG A 426 17.73 13.71 -14.69
N THR A 427 17.73 13.01 -15.83
CA THR A 427 18.54 13.37 -16.99
C THR A 427 18.18 14.76 -17.51
N ARG A 428 16.90 15.12 -17.51
CA ARG A 428 16.44 16.47 -17.89
C ARG A 428 17.02 17.60 -17.04
N SER A 429 17.30 17.35 -15.77
CA SER A 429 17.90 18.34 -14.86
C SER A 429 19.43 18.34 -14.89
N LEU A 430 20.03 17.26 -15.39
CA LEU A 430 21.47 17.10 -15.52
C LEU A 430 22.02 17.81 -16.75
N LEU A 431 21.26 17.83 -17.84
CA LEU A 431 21.68 18.37 -19.12
C LEU A 431 21.23 19.82 -19.30
N HIS A 432 22.16 20.69 -19.73
CA HIS A 432 21.94 22.13 -19.85
C HIS A 432 21.40 22.57 -21.23
N CYS A 433 21.35 21.66 -22.23
CA CYS A 433 20.66 21.90 -23.48
C CYS A 433 19.22 21.38 -23.46
N PRO A 434 18.30 21.96 -24.28
CA PRO A 434 16.91 21.48 -24.31
C PRO A 434 16.78 20.07 -24.88
N GLN A 435 15.77 19.33 -24.43
CA GLN A 435 15.42 18.05 -25.04
C GLN A 435 14.82 18.29 -26.43
N TRP A 436 15.29 17.53 -27.43
CA TRP A 436 14.71 17.52 -28.77
C TRP A 436 13.26 17.03 -28.74
N ARG A 437 12.39 17.71 -29.42
CA ARG A 437 10.95 17.41 -29.49
C ARG A 437 10.44 17.20 -30.92
N GLY A 438 11.35 16.84 -31.85
CA GLY A 438 11.00 16.56 -33.24
C GLY A 438 11.20 17.75 -34.19
N GLU A 439 11.79 18.88 -33.74
CA GLU A 439 12.14 20.01 -34.58
C GLU A 439 13.25 19.64 -35.58
N SER A 440 13.41 20.44 -36.67
CA SER A 440 14.49 20.23 -37.63
C SER A 440 15.86 20.19 -36.95
N LEU A 441 16.64 19.16 -37.24
CA LEU A 441 18.04 19.04 -36.80
C LEU A 441 19.05 19.59 -37.81
N ALA A 442 18.61 20.16 -38.94
CA ALA A 442 19.50 20.71 -39.97
C ALA A 442 20.48 21.73 -39.39
N GLY A 443 21.77 21.45 -39.51
CA GLY A 443 22.85 22.31 -39.00
C GLY A 443 23.06 22.28 -37.47
N LYS A 444 22.29 21.48 -36.70
CA LYS A 444 22.36 21.44 -35.24
C LYS A 444 23.36 20.42 -34.73
N SER A 445 23.93 20.72 -33.56
CA SER A 445 24.70 19.78 -32.75
C SER A 445 23.78 19.06 -31.74
N VAL A 446 23.77 17.75 -31.78
CA VAL A 446 22.88 16.89 -30.98
C VAL A 446 23.69 16.04 -30.01
N LEU A 447 23.37 16.10 -28.73
CA LEU A 447 23.86 15.16 -27.72
C LEU A 447 22.87 14.00 -27.62
N VAL A 448 23.29 12.80 -27.98
CA VAL A 448 22.50 11.59 -27.82
C VAL A 448 22.91 10.89 -26.53
N TRP A 449 21.97 10.72 -25.61
CA TRP A 449 22.21 10.15 -24.29
C TRP A 449 21.82 8.68 -24.24
N GLN A 450 22.71 7.84 -23.71
CA GLN A 450 22.36 6.45 -23.43
C GLN A 450 21.26 6.38 -22.39
N GLU A 451 20.23 5.63 -22.70
CA GLU A 451 19.11 5.29 -21.85
C GLU A 451 18.99 3.75 -21.85
N ASP A 452 18.73 3.15 -20.69
CA ASP A 452 18.62 1.71 -20.52
C ASP A 452 19.91 0.89 -20.76
N GLY A 453 19.73 -0.40 -21.08
CA GLY A 453 20.79 -1.39 -21.13
C GLY A 453 21.69 -1.32 -22.37
N LEU A 454 22.77 -2.08 -22.33
CA LEU A 454 23.71 -2.18 -23.45
C LEU A 454 23.06 -2.75 -24.71
N GLY A 455 22.11 -3.69 -24.56
CA GLY A 455 21.36 -4.26 -25.67
C GLY A 455 20.50 -3.23 -26.40
N ASP A 456 19.86 -2.32 -25.63
CA ASP A 456 19.06 -1.23 -26.18
C ASP A 456 19.90 -0.32 -27.05
N MET A 457 21.10 0.02 -26.60
CA MET A 457 21.99 0.87 -27.37
C MET A 457 22.45 0.19 -28.67
N LEU A 458 22.73 -1.10 -28.63
CA LEU A 458 23.08 -1.85 -29.85
C LEU A 458 21.91 -1.92 -30.85
N GLN A 459 20.69 -2.10 -30.36
CA GLN A 459 19.49 -2.15 -31.19
C GLN A 459 19.13 -0.77 -31.75
N PHE A 460 19.00 0.23 -30.88
CA PHE A 460 18.56 1.58 -31.25
C PHE A 460 19.68 2.47 -31.78
N GLY A 461 20.93 2.01 -31.74
CA GLY A 461 22.08 2.68 -32.36
C GLY A 461 21.88 3.02 -33.84
N ARG A 462 21.01 2.25 -34.53
CA ARG A 462 20.58 2.55 -35.93
C ARG A 462 20.02 3.95 -36.10
N TYR A 463 19.41 4.52 -35.05
CA TYR A 463 18.85 5.86 -35.07
C TYR A 463 19.93 6.96 -35.05
N LEU A 464 21.17 6.69 -34.65
CA LEU A 464 22.27 7.64 -34.78
C LEU A 464 22.49 8.04 -36.25
N VAL A 465 22.48 7.02 -37.13
CA VAL A 465 22.60 7.24 -38.58
C VAL A 465 21.40 8.01 -39.13
N GLN A 466 20.19 7.71 -38.64
CA GLN A 466 18.97 8.42 -39.05
C GLN A 466 18.99 9.87 -38.58
N LEU A 467 19.38 10.15 -37.34
CA LEU A 467 19.51 11.51 -36.81
C LEU A 467 20.54 12.30 -37.62
N LYS A 468 21.66 11.70 -38.02
CA LYS A 468 22.64 12.34 -38.92
C LYS A 468 22.05 12.62 -40.28
N ALA A 469 21.27 11.68 -40.83
CA ALA A 469 20.62 11.83 -42.15
C ALA A 469 19.54 12.94 -42.17
N THR A 470 18.97 13.33 -41.03
CA THR A 470 18.06 14.50 -40.95
C THR A 470 18.79 15.84 -41.07
N GLY A 471 20.11 15.84 -41.25
CA GLY A 471 20.91 17.03 -41.43
C GLY A 471 21.61 17.55 -40.17
N ALA A 472 21.66 16.78 -39.11
CA ALA A 472 22.42 17.16 -37.92
C ALA A 472 23.90 17.37 -38.26
N ALA A 473 24.44 18.56 -37.91
CA ALA A 473 25.83 18.91 -38.18
C ALA A 473 26.79 18.08 -37.36
N HIS A 474 26.44 17.84 -36.10
CA HIS A 474 27.27 17.09 -35.16
C HIS A 474 26.42 16.16 -34.28
N ILE A 475 26.83 14.89 -34.15
CA ILE A 475 26.25 13.90 -33.25
C ILE A 475 27.32 13.49 -32.23
N ALA A 476 27.11 13.84 -30.97
CA ALA A 476 27.87 13.31 -29.83
C ALA A 476 27.02 12.22 -29.14
N PHE A 477 27.58 11.02 -28.96
CA PHE A 477 26.90 9.95 -28.28
C PHE A 477 27.53 9.67 -26.91
N ALA A 478 26.76 9.90 -25.85
CA ALA A 478 27.14 9.60 -24.47
C ALA A 478 26.76 8.16 -24.13
N CYS A 479 27.73 7.30 -23.86
CA CYS A 479 27.47 5.90 -23.52
C CYS A 479 28.48 5.29 -22.54
N MET A 480 28.12 4.12 -22.00
CA MET A 480 28.98 3.37 -21.08
C MET A 480 30.32 2.98 -21.74
N PRO A 481 31.41 2.90 -20.95
CA PRO A 481 32.75 2.59 -21.45
C PRO A 481 32.82 1.35 -22.32
N ALA A 482 32.07 0.29 -21.99
CA ALA A 482 32.06 -0.96 -22.74
C ALA A 482 31.59 -0.83 -24.20
N LEU A 483 30.81 0.21 -24.54
CA LEU A 483 30.30 0.46 -25.89
C LEU A 483 31.15 1.44 -26.68
N ARG A 484 31.93 2.29 -26.03
CA ARG A 484 32.64 3.40 -26.69
C ARG A 484 33.54 2.97 -27.85
N PRO A 485 34.41 1.95 -27.74
CA PRO A 485 35.26 1.54 -28.84
C PRO A 485 34.46 1.06 -30.07
N LEU A 486 33.28 0.47 -29.84
CA LEU A 486 32.40 0.00 -30.91
C LEU A 486 31.71 1.18 -31.62
N PHE A 487 31.13 2.10 -30.86
CA PHE A 487 30.37 3.23 -31.39
C PHE A 487 31.24 4.35 -32.00
N ALA A 488 32.51 4.45 -31.59
CA ALA A 488 33.47 5.38 -32.20
C ALA A 488 33.74 5.11 -33.68
N ARG A 489 33.34 3.94 -34.17
CA ARG A 489 33.49 3.53 -35.59
C ARG A 489 32.18 3.59 -36.38
N VAL A 490 31.10 4.05 -35.76
CA VAL A 490 29.78 4.13 -36.40
C VAL A 490 29.71 5.35 -37.32
N PRO A 491 29.41 5.18 -38.62
CA PRO A 491 29.23 6.30 -39.52
C PRO A 491 28.15 7.26 -39.01
N GLY A 492 28.49 8.55 -38.97
CA GLY A 492 27.57 9.59 -38.50
C GLY A 492 27.62 9.90 -37.00
N VAL A 493 28.45 9.19 -36.25
CA VAL A 493 28.82 9.58 -34.88
C VAL A 493 30.12 10.38 -34.93
N ASP A 494 30.06 11.63 -34.54
CA ASP A 494 31.20 12.55 -34.63
C ASP A 494 32.04 12.54 -33.35
N ALA A 495 31.43 12.21 -32.18
CA ALA A 495 32.11 12.09 -30.91
C ALA A 495 31.41 11.01 -30.04
N VAL A 496 32.22 10.28 -29.26
CA VAL A 496 31.71 9.36 -28.23
C VAL A 496 32.26 9.77 -26.89
N LEU A 497 31.37 10.06 -25.95
CA LEU A 497 31.67 10.63 -24.64
C LEU A 497 31.30 9.64 -23.53
N ASP A 498 31.87 9.81 -22.34
CA ASP A 498 31.25 9.25 -21.13
C ASP A 498 30.15 10.19 -20.63
N HIS A 499 29.38 9.71 -19.64
CA HIS A 499 28.22 10.45 -19.13
C HIS A 499 28.63 11.73 -18.40
N ASP A 500 29.75 11.74 -17.67
CA ASP A 500 30.22 12.90 -16.90
C ASP A 500 30.73 13.99 -17.86
N ASP A 501 31.54 13.60 -18.84
CA ASP A 501 32.03 14.52 -19.88
C ASP A 501 30.86 15.09 -20.72
N ALA A 502 29.90 14.25 -21.05
CA ALA A 502 28.73 14.66 -21.81
C ALA A 502 27.83 15.64 -21.04
N ALA A 503 27.63 15.39 -19.73
CA ALA A 503 26.89 16.32 -18.88
C ALA A 503 27.60 17.67 -18.75
N ALA A 504 28.90 17.66 -18.51
CA ALA A 504 29.72 18.88 -18.41
C ALA A 504 29.75 19.71 -19.72
N GLN A 505 29.66 19.03 -20.86
CA GLN A 505 29.70 19.66 -22.19
C GLN A 505 28.32 19.89 -22.80
N SER A 506 27.24 19.51 -22.12
CA SER A 506 25.87 19.52 -22.65
C SER A 506 25.45 20.88 -23.19
N SER A 507 25.89 22.01 -22.59
CA SER A 507 25.63 23.38 -23.07
C SER A 507 26.26 23.71 -24.41
N ARG A 508 27.13 22.87 -24.94
CA ARG A 508 27.77 23.08 -26.28
C ARG A 508 26.90 22.49 -27.41
N HIS A 509 25.83 21.80 -27.08
CA HIS A 509 24.92 21.20 -28.03
C HIS A 509 23.62 21.98 -28.10
N ASP A 510 23.00 21.99 -29.27
CA ASP A 510 21.72 22.68 -29.50
C ASP A 510 20.55 21.98 -28.82
N CYS A 511 20.63 20.64 -28.73
CA CYS A 511 19.64 19.83 -28.03
C CYS A 511 20.21 18.45 -27.64
N TRP A 512 19.50 17.78 -26.75
CA TRP A 512 19.78 16.37 -26.46
C TRP A 512 18.56 15.48 -26.77
N THR A 513 18.80 14.20 -27.03
CA THR A 513 17.76 13.17 -27.16
C THR A 513 18.27 11.82 -26.63
N SER A 514 17.35 10.90 -26.38
CA SER A 514 17.67 9.48 -26.16
C SER A 514 17.41 8.68 -27.44
N LEU A 515 18.15 7.59 -27.61
CA LEU A 515 17.90 6.66 -28.72
C LEU A 515 16.50 6.04 -28.66
N LEU A 516 15.93 5.87 -27.46
CA LEU A 516 14.59 5.33 -27.26
C LEU A 516 13.46 6.33 -27.51
N SER A 517 13.77 7.64 -27.58
CA SER A 517 12.84 8.67 -28.00
C SER A 517 12.90 8.96 -29.51
N ALA A 518 14.00 8.59 -30.17
CA ALA A 518 14.18 8.81 -31.60
C ALA A 518 13.07 8.16 -32.47
N PRO A 519 12.59 6.94 -32.20
CA PRO A 519 11.50 6.31 -32.94
C PRO A 519 10.21 7.15 -32.96
N PHE A 520 9.87 7.78 -31.84
CA PHE A 520 8.70 8.65 -31.73
C PHE A 520 8.81 9.87 -32.65
N HIS A 521 9.91 10.61 -32.52
CA HIS A 521 10.11 11.84 -33.30
C HIS A 521 10.34 11.59 -34.79
N LEU A 522 10.90 10.43 -35.14
CA LEU A 522 11.11 9.99 -36.53
C LEU A 522 9.90 9.21 -37.09
N ARG A 523 8.80 9.10 -36.32
CA ARG A 523 7.55 8.42 -36.72
C ARG A 523 7.76 7.00 -37.21
N THR A 524 8.58 6.23 -36.49
CA THR A 524 8.88 4.84 -36.85
C THR A 524 7.65 3.97 -36.71
N THR A 525 7.31 3.25 -37.78
CA THR A 525 6.32 2.17 -37.83
C THR A 525 7.02 0.83 -37.98
N PRO A 526 6.35 -0.33 -37.83
CA PRO A 526 6.98 -1.63 -38.07
C PRO A 526 7.64 -1.76 -39.46
N ASP A 527 7.06 -1.13 -40.46
CA ASP A 527 7.55 -1.18 -41.87
C ASP A 527 8.68 -0.18 -42.14
N THR A 528 8.85 0.82 -41.27
CA THR A 528 9.87 1.87 -41.43
C THR A 528 10.98 1.79 -40.41
N ILE A 529 11.10 0.66 -39.70
CA ILE A 529 12.24 0.41 -38.81
C ILE A 529 13.52 0.54 -39.65
N PRO A 530 14.48 1.40 -39.28
CA PRO A 530 15.73 1.51 -40.01
C PRO A 530 16.51 0.19 -40.02
N PRO A 531 17.29 -0.11 -41.06
CA PRO A 531 18.10 -1.31 -41.07
C PRO A 531 19.03 -1.38 -39.86
N PRO A 532 19.40 -2.58 -39.39
CA PRO A 532 20.33 -2.74 -38.28
C PRO A 532 21.63 -2.01 -38.54
N LEU A 533 22.19 -1.43 -37.50
CA LEU A 533 23.49 -0.79 -37.57
C LEU A 533 24.57 -1.89 -37.80
N ARG A 534 25.30 -1.80 -38.92
CA ARG A 534 26.37 -2.72 -39.17
C ARG A 534 27.63 -2.32 -38.43
N PHE A 535 27.92 -3.03 -37.35
CA PHE A 535 29.18 -2.89 -36.67
C PHE A 535 30.29 -3.64 -37.43
N VAL A 536 31.35 -2.92 -37.75
CA VAL A 536 32.53 -3.48 -38.42
C VAL A 536 33.63 -3.64 -37.37
N PRO A 537 34.01 -4.88 -37.04
CA PRO A 537 35.04 -5.12 -36.03
C PRO A 537 36.42 -4.65 -36.51
N GLU A 538 37.27 -4.36 -35.55
CA GLU A 538 38.64 -3.93 -35.82
C GLU A 538 39.49 -5.12 -36.28
N PRO A 539 40.17 -5.04 -37.48
CA PRO A 539 40.92 -6.16 -38.01
C PRO A 539 41.96 -6.74 -37.06
N ALA A 540 42.66 -5.89 -36.33
CA ALA A 540 43.68 -6.34 -35.36
C ALA A 540 43.08 -7.18 -34.22
N ARG A 541 41.88 -6.83 -33.77
CA ARG A 541 41.13 -7.61 -32.74
C ARG A 541 40.64 -8.94 -33.33
N VAL A 542 40.20 -8.96 -34.57
CA VAL A 542 39.78 -10.20 -35.27
C VAL A 542 40.95 -11.16 -35.39
N GLU A 543 42.14 -10.67 -35.81
CA GLU A 543 43.34 -11.53 -35.91
C GLU A 543 43.79 -12.07 -34.56
N ARG A 544 43.74 -11.23 -33.50
CA ARG A 544 44.04 -11.70 -32.15
C ARG A 544 43.09 -12.82 -31.72
N TRP A 545 41.79 -12.68 -31.95
CA TRP A 545 40.81 -13.71 -31.62
C TRP A 545 40.93 -14.94 -32.51
N ARG A 546 41.31 -14.78 -33.82
CA ARG A 546 41.59 -15.90 -34.69
C ARG A 546 42.76 -16.73 -34.19
N ALA A 547 43.82 -16.08 -33.74
CA ALA A 547 44.97 -16.77 -33.13
C ALA A 547 44.57 -17.50 -31.83
N THR A 548 43.73 -16.86 -30.98
CA THR A 548 43.26 -17.47 -29.72
C THR A 548 42.38 -18.69 -29.96
N LEU A 549 41.44 -18.63 -30.93
CA LEU A 549 40.55 -19.75 -31.25
C LEU A 549 41.27 -20.88 -31.98
N GLY A 550 42.38 -20.61 -32.66
CA GLY A 550 43.09 -21.59 -33.49
C GLY A 550 42.31 -22.06 -34.72
N ALA A 551 42.71 -23.16 -35.31
CA ALA A 551 42.06 -23.75 -36.49
C ALA A 551 40.78 -24.49 -36.08
N SER A 552 39.68 -24.28 -36.81
CA SER A 552 38.40 -24.99 -36.56
C SER A 552 38.37 -26.44 -37.04
N ASN A 553 39.38 -26.83 -37.81
CA ASN A 553 39.50 -28.18 -38.41
C ASN A 553 38.22 -28.62 -39.17
N GLY A 554 37.61 -27.69 -39.88
CA GLY A 554 36.40 -27.94 -40.65
C GLY A 554 35.09 -27.95 -39.84
N ARG A 555 35.14 -27.69 -38.52
CA ARG A 555 33.96 -27.57 -37.68
C ARG A 555 33.38 -26.14 -37.78
N ARG A 556 32.04 -26.03 -37.68
CA ARG A 556 31.38 -24.74 -37.58
C ARG A 556 31.48 -24.21 -36.15
N ARG A 557 31.70 -22.91 -35.98
CA ARG A 557 31.82 -22.26 -34.68
C ARG A 557 30.49 -21.67 -34.24
N VAL A 558 30.00 -22.11 -33.09
CA VAL A 558 28.76 -21.62 -32.51
C VAL A 558 29.03 -20.92 -31.18
N GLY A 559 28.68 -19.66 -31.11
CA GLY A 559 28.80 -18.86 -29.89
C GLY A 559 27.64 -19.10 -28.93
N LEU A 560 27.90 -19.23 -27.64
CA LEU A 560 26.89 -19.49 -26.60
C LEU A 560 26.84 -18.37 -25.56
N VAL A 561 25.59 -17.95 -25.21
CA VAL A 561 25.32 -17.10 -24.05
C VAL A 561 24.06 -17.61 -23.34
N TRP A 562 24.17 -18.03 -22.09
CA TRP A 562 23.08 -18.69 -21.34
C TRP A 562 22.63 -17.91 -20.11
N LYS A 563 23.35 -16.85 -19.72
CA LYS A 563 23.03 -15.99 -18.59
C LYS A 563 22.98 -14.53 -19.01
N GLY A 564 22.02 -13.80 -18.46
CA GLY A 564 21.91 -12.36 -18.59
C GLY A 564 22.61 -11.59 -17.47
N ASN A 565 22.18 -10.36 -17.25
CA ASN A 565 22.64 -9.53 -16.15
C ASN A 565 21.82 -9.84 -14.88
N PRO A 566 22.43 -10.33 -13.79
CA PRO A 566 21.72 -10.71 -12.56
C PRO A 566 21.03 -9.53 -11.86
N ARG A 567 21.38 -8.29 -12.21
CA ARG A 567 20.72 -7.08 -11.68
C ARG A 567 19.44 -6.72 -12.42
N HIS A 568 19.14 -7.40 -13.52
CA HIS A 568 17.91 -7.17 -14.26
C HIS A 568 16.75 -7.87 -13.53
N HIS A 569 15.64 -7.16 -13.33
CA HIS A 569 14.47 -7.65 -12.56
C HIS A 569 13.91 -8.99 -13.07
N ASN A 570 14.06 -9.28 -14.36
CA ASN A 570 13.58 -10.50 -15.01
C ASN A 570 14.67 -11.54 -15.28
N ASP A 571 15.87 -11.42 -14.71
CA ASP A 571 16.98 -12.32 -15.03
C ASP A 571 16.68 -13.77 -14.65
N ALA A 572 16.00 -13.99 -13.54
CA ALA A 572 15.62 -15.33 -13.08
C ALA A 572 14.76 -16.12 -14.11
N HIS A 573 13.97 -15.41 -14.94
CA HIS A 573 13.11 -16.04 -15.95
C HIS A 573 13.78 -16.17 -17.31
N ARG A 574 14.63 -15.20 -17.71
CA ARG A 574 15.25 -15.19 -19.05
C ARG A 574 16.59 -15.90 -19.12
N SER A 575 17.24 -16.20 -18.00
CA SER A 575 18.52 -16.90 -17.92
C SER A 575 18.31 -18.40 -17.72
N LEU A 576 19.12 -19.21 -18.39
CA LEU A 576 19.16 -20.65 -18.12
C LEU A 576 19.80 -20.92 -16.74
N PRO A 577 19.46 -22.03 -16.07
CA PRO A 577 20.03 -22.34 -14.75
C PRO A 577 21.58 -22.45 -14.78
N SER A 578 22.12 -23.08 -15.77
CA SER A 578 23.59 -23.27 -15.98
C SER A 578 23.90 -23.69 -17.42
N LEU A 579 25.17 -23.79 -17.75
CA LEU A 579 25.66 -24.35 -19.03
C LEU A 579 25.16 -25.80 -19.24
N ALA A 580 24.98 -26.58 -18.16
CA ALA A 580 24.49 -27.96 -18.25
C ALA A 580 23.12 -28.06 -18.93
N ALA A 581 22.27 -27.05 -18.82
CA ALA A 581 20.97 -27.02 -19.50
C ALA A 581 21.09 -27.05 -21.04
N LEU A 582 22.22 -26.63 -21.60
CA LEU A 582 22.49 -26.67 -23.05
C LEU A 582 23.04 -28.00 -23.54
N ALA A 583 23.17 -29.07 -22.71
CA ALA A 583 23.72 -30.36 -23.06
C ALA A 583 23.21 -30.96 -24.40
N PRO A 584 21.94 -30.83 -24.77
CA PRO A 584 21.42 -31.31 -26.03
C PRO A 584 22.18 -30.83 -27.28
N LEU A 585 22.78 -29.63 -27.23
CA LEU A 585 23.52 -29.07 -28.36
C LEU A 585 24.77 -29.90 -28.71
N TRP A 586 25.42 -30.55 -27.75
CA TRP A 586 26.64 -31.37 -27.98
C TRP A 586 26.35 -32.71 -28.65
N ARG A 587 25.08 -33.08 -28.84
CA ARG A 587 24.68 -34.22 -29.66
C ARG A 587 24.80 -33.94 -31.16
N VAL A 588 24.95 -32.68 -31.57
CA VAL A 588 25.09 -32.27 -32.97
C VAL A 588 26.55 -32.30 -33.35
N PRO A 589 26.97 -33.22 -34.24
CA PRO A 589 28.38 -33.35 -34.60
C PRO A 589 28.86 -32.21 -35.51
N GLY A 590 30.16 -31.98 -35.53
CA GLY A 590 30.78 -31.00 -36.44
C GLY A 590 30.72 -29.56 -35.94
N ILE A 591 30.37 -29.33 -34.66
CA ILE A 591 30.34 -28.03 -34.06
C ILE A 591 31.51 -27.84 -33.07
N GLU A 592 32.06 -26.65 -33.04
CA GLU A 592 32.98 -26.16 -32.05
C GLU A 592 32.31 -25.03 -31.29
N PHE A 593 32.01 -25.24 -29.99
CA PHE A 593 31.32 -24.24 -29.17
C PHE A 593 32.30 -23.23 -28.57
N VAL A 594 31.91 -21.96 -28.57
CA VAL A 594 32.69 -20.85 -28.04
C VAL A 594 31.82 -20.08 -27.05
N SER A 595 32.25 -19.94 -25.80
CA SER A 595 31.54 -19.14 -24.80
C SER A 595 31.77 -17.67 -25.06
N LEU A 596 30.69 -16.93 -25.27
CA LEU A 596 30.67 -15.45 -25.25
C LEU A 596 30.24 -14.91 -23.87
N GLN A 597 30.02 -15.82 -22.91
CA GLN A 597 29.51 -15.47 -21.59
C GLN A 597 30.46 -14.56 -20.84
N LYS A 598 29.95 -13.43 -20.36
CA LYS A 598 30.68 -12.46 -19.53
C LYS A 598 29.95 -12.21 -18.22
N GLY A 599 30.69 -12.16 -17.10
CA GLY A 599 30.11 -12.00 -15.77
C GLY A 599 29.51 -13.30 -15.22
N GLN A 600 28.20 -13.29 -14.89
CA GLN A 600 27.52 -14.49 -14.38
C GLN A 600 27.64 -15.66 -15.39
N GLY A 601 28.07 -16.84 -14.93
CA GLY A 601 28.22 -18.04 -15.77
C GLY A 601 29.61 -18.19 -16.43
N GLU A 602 30.55 -17.26 -16.26
CA GLU A 602 31.94 -17.44 -16.74
C GLU A 602 32.61 -18.68 -16.12
N ASP A 603 32.31 -18.98 -14.86
CA ASP A 603 32.86 -20.14 -14.16
C ASP A 603 32.40 -21.46 -14.76
N ASP A 604 31.14 -21.51 -15.23
CA ASP A 604 30.63 -22.67 -16.00
C ASP A 604 31.43 -22.88 -17.31
N ALA A 605 31.82 -21.77 -17.95
CA ALA A 605 32.60 -21.84 -19.18
C ALA A 605 34.06 -22.30 -18.95
N ARG A 606 34.66 -21.88 -17.82
CA ARG A 606 36.03 -22.31 -17.42
C ARG A 606 36.06 -23.76 -16.97
N ASN A 607 34.99 -24.25 -16.38
CA ASN A 607 34.83 -25.59 -15.84
C ASN A 607 33.58 -26.26 -16.44
N PRO A 608 33.55 -26.54 -17.73
CA PRO A 608 32.36 -27.04 -18.40
C PRO A 608 31.97 -28.42 -17.86
N PRO A 609 30.67 -28.72 -17.82
CA PRO A 609 30.19 -30.04 -17.43
C PRO A 609 30.81 -31.16 -18.31
N PRO A 610 30.96 -32.37 -17.76
CA PRO A 610 31.43 -33.52 -18.53
C PRO A 610 30.63 -33.71 -19.84
N GLY A 611 31.33 -33.91 -20.94
CA GLY A 611 30.71 -34.08 -22.26
C GLY A 611 30.32 -32.77 -22.97
N GLN A 612 30.60 -31.60 -22.38
CA GLN A 612 30.27 -30.28 -22.95
C GLN A 612 31.56 -29.42 -23.20
N PRO A 613 32.54 -29.90 -23.99
CA PRO A 613 33.75 -29.11 -24.25
C PRO A 613 33.39 -27.83 -25.03
N LEU A 614 33.95 -26.69 -24.57
CA LEU A 614 33.85 -25.41 -25.27
C LEU A 614 35.11 -24.57 -25.06
N ILE A 615 35.31 -23.57 -25.93
CA ILE A 615 36.37 -22.57 -25.77
C ILE A 615 35.85 -21.45 -24.89
N ALA A 616 36.44 -21.25 -23.70
CA ALA A 616 36.08 -20.18 -22.79
C ALA A 616 36.74 -18.88 -23.25
N ALA A 617 36.03 -18.02 -23.95
CA ALA A 617 36.53 -16.74 -24.43
C ALA A 617 36.27 -15.53 -23.50
N GLY A 618 35.41 -15.69 -22.46
CA GLY A 618 34.97 -14.61 -21.59
C GLY A 618 36.09 -13.78 -20.95
N ASP A 619 37.14 -14.43 -20.48
CA ASP A 619 38.29 -13.74 -19.82
C ASP A 619 39.02 -12.77 -20.76
N GLY A 620 39.07 -13.06 -22.05
CA GLY A 620 39.72 -12.24 -23.08
C GLY A 620 38.85 -11.06 -23.59
N ILE A 621 37.57 -11.04 -23.26
CA ILE A 621 36.64 -9.99 -23.68
C ILE A 621 36.77 -8.78 -22.73
N ALA A 622 37.30 -7.65 -23.20
CA ALA A 622 37.42 -6.42 -22.45
C ALA A 622 36.23 -5.48 -22.67
N ASP A 623 35.69 -5.43 -23.90
CA ASP A 623 34.63 -4.56 -24.34
C ASP A 623 33.79 -5.17 -25.48
N PHE A 624 32.76 -4.45 -25.95
CA PHE A 624 31.91 -4.92 -27.06
C PHE A 624 32.63 -4.92 -28.43
N ALA A 625 33.73 -4.21 -28.58
CA ALA A 625 34.54 -4.32 -29.78
C ALA A 625 35.30 -5.67 -29.84
N ASP A 626 35.71 -6.22 -28.70
CA ASP A 626 36.24 -7.57 -28.59
C ASP A 626 35.17 -8.62 -28.88
N THR A 627 33.96 -8.42 -28.29
CA THR A 627 32.81 -9.30 -28.58
C THR A 627 32.48 -9.28 -30.08
N ALA A 628 32.48 -8.11 -30.71
CA ALA A 628 32.24 -8.01 -32.17
C ALA A 628 33.32 -8.73 -32.98
N ALA A 629 34.60 -8.59 -32.61
CA ALA A 629 35.69 -9.28 -33.29
C ALA A 629 35.58 -10.82 -33.15
N LEU A 630 35.14 -11.29 -31.98
CA LEU A 630 34.91 -12.71 -31.74
C LEU A 630 33.69 -13.23 -32.54
N VAL A 631 32.57 -12.50 -32.53
CA VAL A 631 31.34 -12.79 -33.28
C VAL A 631 31.62 -12.87 -34.79
N GLU A 632 32.55 -12.06 -35.34
CA GLU A 632 32.95 -12.11 -36.73
C GLU A 632 33.50 -13.48 -37.14
N LEU A 633 34.09 -14.22 -36.22
CA LEU A 633 34.68 -15.54 -36.43
C LEU A 633 33.68 -16.70 -36.20
N LEU A 634 32.45 -16.40 -35.87
CA LEU A 634 31.40 -17.39 -35.62
C LEU A 634 30.47 -17.56 -36.82
N ASP A 635 29.89 -18.75 -36.96
CA ASP A 635 28.91 -19.10 -37.97
C ASP A 635 27.47 -18.90 -37.47
N LEU A 636 27.25 -19.02 -36.15
CA LEU A 636 25.96 -18.88 -35.47
C LEU A 636 26.18 -18.43 -34.02
N VAL A 637 25.24 -17.65 -33.48
CA VAL A 637 25.17 -17.37 -32.05
C VAL A 637 23.86 -17.93 -31.51
N ILE A 638 23.90 -18.72 -30.44
CA ILE A 638 22.73 -19.22 -29.70
C ILE A 638 22.76 -18.57 -28.29
N CYS A 639 21.71 -17.89 -27.94
CA CYS A 639 21.72 -17.13 -26.70
C CYS A 639 20.32 -16.98 -26.08
N VAL A 640 20.25 -16.58 -24.80
CA VAL A 640 19.07 -16.01 -24.21
C VAL A 640 18.99 -14.53 -24.57
N ASP A 641 17.90 -13.83 -24.16
CA ASP A 641 17.71 -12.39 -24.43
C ASP A 641 18.80 -11.55 -23.75
N THR A 642 19.82 -11.19 -24.52
CA THR A 642 21.02 -10.47 -24.05
C THR A 642 21.56 -9.50 -25.10
N SER A 643 22.43 -8.59 -24.68
CA SER A 643 23.12 -7.65 -25.57
C SER A 643 23.95 -8.33 -26.68
N SER A 644 24.46 -9.54 -26.47
CA SER A 644 25.19 -10.31 -27.47
C SER A 644 24.32 -10.69 -28.65
N ALA A 645 23.03 -10.96 -28.44
CA ALA A 645 22.06 -11.20 -29.51
C ALA A 645 21.92 -9.98 -30.42
N HIS A 646 21.73 -8.81 -29.83
CA HIS A 646 21.60 -7.55 -30.57
C HIS A 646 22.87 -7.25 -31.38
N LEU A 647 24.04 -7.50 -30.80
CA LEU A 647 25.32 -7.33 -31.51
C LEU A 647 25.44 -8.29 -32.69
N ALA A 648 25.27 -9.60 -32.48
CA ALA A 648 25.39 -10.61 -33.51
C ALA A 648 24.40 -10.33 -34.66
N ALA A 649 23.15 -10.10 -34.36
CA ALA A 649 22.13 -9.79 -35.34
C ALA A 649 22.42 -8.49 -36.12
N SER A 650 22.93 -7.44 -35.43
CA SER A 650 23.37 -6.19 -36.09
C SER A 650 24.55 -6.37 -37.02
N MET A 651 25.47 -7.29 -36.72
CA MET A 651 26.60 -7.62 -37.58
C MET A 651 26.21 -8.47 -38.78
N GLY A 652 24.98 -8.91 -38.89
CA GLY A 652 24.50 -9.77 -39.97
C GLY A 652 24.78 -11.26 -39.72
N LYS A 653 25.19 -11.66 -38.51
CA LYS A 653 25.41 -13.07 -38.15
C LYS A 653 24.10 -13.73 -37.78
N PRO A 654 23.87 -15.00 -38.22
CA PRO A 654 22.76 -15.78 -37.73
C PRO A 654 22.76 -15.83 -36.19
N CYS A 655 21.62 -15.50 -35.61
CA CYS A 655 21.46 -15.50 -34.15
C CYS A 655 20.12 -16.17 -33.78
N TRP A 656 20.19 -17.13 -32.87
CA TRP A 656 19.03 -17.83 -32.35
C TRP A 656 18.85 -17.48 -30.91
N MET A 657 17.71 -16.89 -30.62
CA MET A 657 17.41 -16.39 -29.27
C MET A 657 16.32 -17.24 -28.62
N MET A 658 16.63 -17.79 -27.47
CA MET A 658 15.67 -18.47 -26.59
C MET A 658 15.01 -17.45 -25.69
N LEU A 659 13.68 -17.40 -25.70
CA LEU A 659 12.88 -16.45 -24.93
C LEU A 659 12.20 -17.15 -23.75
N PRO A 660 11.97 -16.44 -22.64
CA PRO A 660 11.18 -16.97 -21.53
C PRO A 660 9.69 -17.03 -21.91
N GLY A 661 8.91 -17.85 -21.17
CA GLY A 661 7.47 -17.98 -21.40
C GLY A 661 6.66 -16.75 -21.01
N ARG A 662 7.23 -15.89 -20.15
CA ARG A 662 6.57 -14.70 -19.61
C ARG A 662 7.56 -13.55 -19.41
N ASP A 663 7.05 -12.37 -19.18
CA ASP A 663 7.82 -11.12 -19.02
C ASP A 663 8.79 -10.86 -20.17
N VAL A 664 8.37 -11.24 -21.37
CA VAL A 664 9.16 -11.05 -22.58
C VAL A 664 9.14 -9.58 -22.96
N ASP A 665 10.29 -9.07 -23.36
CA ASP A 665 10.40 -7.70 -23.84
C ASP A 665 9.46 -7.45 -25.04
N TRP A 666 8.82 -6.30 -25.06
CA TRP A 666 7.85 -5.89 -26.09
C TRP A 666 8.43 -5.94 -27.51
N ARG A 667 9.75 -5.80 -27.68
CA ARG A 667 10.46 -5.80 -28.97
C ARG A 667 10.29 -7.07 -29.74
N TRP A 668 10.09 -8.19 -29.04
CA TRP A 668 10.05 -9.52 -29.66
C TRP A 668 8.69 -9.90 -30.24
N MET A 669 7.64 -9.15 -29.93
CA MET A 669 6.28 -9.30 -30.50
C MET A 669 5.80 -10.75 -30.52
N ARG A 670 4.99 -11.17 -29.58
CA ARG A 670 4.50 -12.56 -29.44
C ARG A 670 3.89 -13.10 -30.73
N GLY A 671 4.04 -14.42 -30.95
CA GLY A 671 3.39 -15.13 -32.04
C GLY A 671 4.16 -15.15 -33.35
N ARG A 672 5.44 -14.78 -33.34
CA ARG A 672 6.34 -14.86 -34.50
C ARG A 672 7.67 -15.47 -34.10
N ASP A 673 8.35 -16.11 -35.06
CA ASP A 673 9.68 -16.72 -34.90
C ASP A 673 10.81 -15.87 -35.52
N ASP A 674 10.48 -14.72 -36.12
CA ASP A 674 11.40 -13.70 -36.61
C ASP A 674 11.27 -12.39 -35.80
N SER A 675 12.10 -11.39 -36.08
CA SER A 675 12.02 -10.08 -35.48
C SER A 675 12.01 -8.98 -36.54
N PRO A 676 11.07 -8.00 -36.49
CA PRO A 676 11.09 -6.85 -37.41
C PRO A 676 12.34 -5.98 -37.24
N TRP A 677 12.98 -6.08 -36.07
CA TRP A 677 14.24 -5.37 -35.79
C TRP A 677 15.44 -6.01 -36.50
N TYR A 678 15.37 -7.32 -36.77
CA TYR A 678 16.46 -8.12 -37.39
C TYR A 678 15.88 -9.21 -38.31
N PRO A 679 15.17 -8.81 -39.38
CA PRO A 679 14.30 -9.73 -40.14
C PRO A 679 15.01 -10.89 -40.84
N GLN A 680 16.34 -10.81 -41.03
CA GLN A 680 17.11 -11.81 -41.77
C GLN A 680 18.11 -12.60 -40.91
N THR A 681 18.37 -12.11 -39.70
CA THR A 681 19.49 -12.60 -38.88
C THR A 681 19.06 -13.19 -37.55
N LEU A 682 17.93 -12.79 -37.02
CA LEU A 682 17.45 -13.25 -35.71
C LEU A 682 16.29 -14.23 -35.88
N ARG A 683 16.42 -15.39 -35.25
CA ARG A 683 15.36 -16.39 -35.08
C ARG A 683 14.99 -16.50 -33.61
N LEU A 684 13.69 -16.44 -33.32
CA LEU A 684 13.15 -16.49 -31.95
C LEU A 684 12.63 -17.89 -31.64
N PHE A 685 13.01 -18.41 -30.48
CA PHE A 685 12.51 -19.68 -29.96
C PHE A 685 11.66 -19.40 -28.75
N TRP A 686 10.36 -19.50 -28.94
CA TRP A 686 9.37 -19.33 -27.86
C TRP A 686 9.08 -20.68 -27.20
N PRO A 687 8.91 -20.75 -25.87
CA PRO A 687 8.36 -21.93 -25.23
C PRO A 687 6.91 -22.15 -25.70
N ARG A 688 6.50 -23.39 -25.84
CA ARG A 688 5.11 -23.80 -26.02
C ARG A 688 4.40 -23.74 -24.66
N ASP A 689 3.07 -23.82 -24.66
CA ASP A 689 2.30 -23.78 -23.39
C ASP A 689 2.77 -24.88 -22.42
N GLY A 690 3.22 -24.48 -21.24
CA GLY A 690 3.75 -25.36 -20.21
C GLY A 690 5.17 -25.89 -20.43
N GLU A 691 5.81 -25.53 -21.54
CA GLU A 691 7.16 -25.98 -21.87
C GLU A 691 8.21 -25.33 -20.97
N GLN A 692 9.09 -26.14 -20.41
CA GLN A 692 10.25 -25.71 -19.62
C GLN A 692 11.47 -25.54 -20.51
N TRP A 693 12.54 -24.95 -19.96
CA TRP A 693 13.79 -24.71 -20.68
C TRP A 693 14.38 -25.94 -21.34
N ASP A 694 14.33 -27.11 -20.70
CA ASP A 694 14.91 -28.36 -21.24
C ASP A 694 14.28 -28.72 -22.57
N ALA A 695 12.96 -28.71 -22.70
CA ALA A 695 12.27 -29.02 -23.93
C ALA A 695 12.48 -27.95 -25.02
N LEU A 696 12.60 -26.66 -24.62
CA LEU A 696 12.96 -25.61 -25.56
C LEU A 696 14.37 -25.81 -26.13
N VAL A 697 15.35 -26.14 -25.28
CA VAL A 697 16.74 -26.41 -25.71
C VAL A 697 16.81 -27.64 -26.63
N GLU A 698 16.00 -28.68 -26.38
CA GLU A 698 15.90 -29.83 -27.31
C GLU A 698 15.48 -29.37 -28.71
N ARG A 699 14.47 -28.51 -28.82
CA ARG A 699 14.04 -27.97 -30.12
C ARG A 699 15.12 -27.10 -30.79
N VAL A 700 15.92 -26.38 -29.98
CA VAL A 700 17.07 -25.63 -30.52
C VAL A 700 18.15 -26.57 -31.01
N ALA A 701 18.40 -27.71 -30.34
CA ALA A 701 19.35 -28.70 -30.76
C ALA A 701 18.91 -29.40 -32.09
N ASP A 702 17.62 -29.73 -32.20
CA ASP A 702 17.05 -30.27 -33.44
C ASP A 702 17.19 -29.27 -34.61
N ALA A 703 16.91 -28.00 -34.36
CA ALA A 703 17.12 -26.94 -35.34
C ALA A 703 18.60 -26.80 -35.72
N CYS A 704 19.52 -27.01 -34.77
CA CYS A 704 20.95 -26.95 -34.98
C CYS A 704 21.43 -28.14 -35.86
N ALA A 705 20.93 -29.36 -35.62
CA ALA A 705 21.18 -30.52 -36.45
C ALA A 705 20.70 -30.30 -37.88
N ALA A 706 19.49 -29.78 -38.06
CA ALA A 706 18.96 -29.43 -39.37
C ALA A 706 19.81 -28.35 -40.08
N TRP A 707 20.28 -27.32 -39.34
CA TRP A 707 21.19 -26.30 -39.88
C TRP A 707 22.56 -26.88 -40.30
N MET A 708 23.04 -27.91 -39.61
CA MET A 708 24.24 -28.65 -39.96
C MET A 708 24.03 -29.61 -41.13
N GLY A 709 22.78 -29.97 -41.46
CA GLY A 709 22.44 -30.99 -42.45
C GLY A 709 22.76 -32.42 -41.98
N VAL A 710 22.65 -32.66 -40.66
CA VAL A 710 22.94 -33.95 -40.01
C VAL A 710 21.77 -34.36 -39.12
N GLU A 711 21.67 -35.68 -38.83
CA GLU A 711 20.76 -36.14 -37.77
C GLU A 711 21.42 -36.00 -36.40
N ALA A 712 20.66 -35.57 -35.41
CA ALA A 712 21.14 -35.49 -34.02
C ALA A 712 21.39 -36.91 -33.50
N VAL A 713 22.56 -37.13 -32.94
CA VAL A 713 22.93 -38.45 -32.36
C VAL A 713 22.25 -38.59 -30.98
N SER A 714 21.51 -39.68 -30.81
CA SER A 714 20.97 -40.01 -29.45
C SER A 714 22.16 -40.25 -28.51
N LEU A 715 22.21 -39.51 -27.40
CA LEU A 715 23.12 -39.85 -26.32
C LEU A 715 22.62 -41.13 -25.62
N PRO A 716 23.53 -42.08 -25.25
CA PRO A 716 23.16 -43.32 -24.56
C PRO A 716 22.56 -43.09 -23.16
#